data_4f5ff384ac7f290534bdd103fca9b3a3
#
_entry.id   4f5ff384ac7f290534bdd103fca9b3a3
#
_cell.length_a   1.000
_cell.length_b   1.000
_cell.length_c   1.000
_cell.angle_alpha   90.00
_cell.angle_beta   90.00
_cell.angle_gamma   90.00
#
_symmetry.space_group_name_H-M   'P 1'
#
loop_
_entity.id
_entity.type
_entity.pdbx_description
1 polymer ?
#
loop_
_entity_poly.entity_id
_entity_poly.type
_entity_poly.pdbx_seq_one_letter_code
_entity_poly.pdbx_strand_id
1 'polypeptide(L)'
;MASFVRLREDLAVAPAPVPWRQQDWAERVEKAVNKGTEYLLSMQTEEGYWHGELEADTTLESDYIYYLHVLGKADPERVAKLANYVRRRQLEDGGWSIYPGGPSELNATSKAYFALKLAGDSPAATHMVKARETVHRLGGLEHTNSYVRFYLALVGAVGWEMVPAIPPELMLLPNWFYFNIYEMSSWTRGIVIPLAILFSLRPQFELPEHARVDELFKDPSQKTAAFNWSKQLLSWKNVFLAVDRGLKLYEKLPWKPLRRKAIQDAKQWMVEHLERTEGLAAIYPSMMNSIFALMALGHGPDDPLTFREIKELARFEIEDSDTIRLQPCVSPVWDTCIAMVALEEAGLPADHAALVRAAEWLLSKQILGGGDWQVKNKDAEPGGWAFEYRNDFYPDVDDTAFVLMALQRVKFPDEKRMESAIRRGIQWLLSMQNRDGGWGAFDRDNDRQLLCNIPFADHNAMIDPSTADVTARVLECLGRFGWPAEHPVVRRAVGFLEKDQSKDGAWFGRWGVNYVYGTSGVLRALETVSLTAQGYCARAVGWLREVQKADGSFGESLHSYEVVSTKGQGNSTPSQTAWGLIGLLAGADRNDTAIARATAYLVEQQNANGSWSEEEFTGTGFPGVFYLKYHLYKNSFPVYALARYRNQAKKTEEYCAVKFRPSEFRLRSGVYTAREQRAC
;
A
#
# COMPACT_ATOMS: atom_id res chain seq x y z
N MET A 1 8.08 -44.09 18.59
CA MET A 1 9.05 -44.62 17.59
C MET A 1 8.27 -45.33 16.50
N ALA A 2 8.65 -45.14 15.24
CA ALA A 2 8.03 -45.54 13.96
C ALA A 2 6.70 -44.79 13.68
N SER A 3 6.50 -44.02 12.63
CA SER A 3 6.99 -44.11 11.25
C SER A 3 6.72 -42.77 10.56
N PHE A 4 7.75 -42.03 10.27
CA PHE A 4 7.72 -40.86 9.36
C PHE A 4 8.90 -41.04 8.37
N VAL A 5 8.82 -42.02 7.51
CA VAL A 5 9.66 -42.13 6.32
C VAL A 5 8.84 -42.90 5.26
N ARG A 6 8.32 -42.20 4.32
CA ARG A 6 8.07 -42.57 2.91
C ARG A 6 6.97 -41.67 2.30
N LEU A 7 7.39 -40.55 1.74
CA LEU A 7 6.70 -39.87 0.65
C LEU A 7 7.74 -39.00 -0.07
N ARG A 8 8.69 -39.69 -0.69
CA ARG A 8 9.60 -39.12 -1.68
C ARG A 8 9.84 -40.18 -2.75
N GLU A 9 8.83 -40.41 -3.55
CA GLU A 9 8.93 -41.06 -4.87
C GLU A 9 7.62 -40.74 -5.55
N ASP A 10 7.71 -39.84 -6.50
CA ASP A 10 6.88 -39.52 -7.67
C ASP A 10 6.85 -38.01 -7.93
N LEU A 11 8.02 -37.39 -7.92
CA LEU A 11 8.21 -36.14 -8.69
C LEU A 11 8.38 -36.61 -10.15
N ALA A 12 7.26 -36.68 -10.88
CA ALA A 12 7.29 -36.76 -12.32
C ALA A 12 8.17 -35.64 -12.85
N VAL A 13 9.32 -36.01 -13.41
CA VAL A 13 10.20 -35.08 -14.12
C VAL A 13 9.34 -34.42 -15.19
N ALA A 14 9.09 -33.12 -15.04
CA ALA A 14 8.40 -32.35 -16.07
C ALA A 14 9.10 -32.60 -17.40
N PRO A 15 8.38 -32.80 -18.52
CA PRO A 15 8.99 -33.02 -19.81
C PRO A 15 9.97 -31.88 -20.09
N ALA A 16 11.18 -32.25 -20.53
CA ALA A 16 12.19 -31.28 -20.93
C ALA A 16 11.54 -30.25 -21.90
N PRO A 17 11.77 -28.97 -21.75
CA PRO A 17 11.18 -27.96 -22.61
C PRO A 17 11.51 -28.33 -24.05
N VAL A 18 10.46 -28.38 -24.90
CA VAL A 18 10.59 -28.64 -26.35
C VAL A 18 11.62 -27.64 -26.88
N PRO A 19 12.68 -28.08 -27.58
CA PRO A 19 13.69 -27.16 -28.09
C PRO A 19 13.07 -26.35 -29.23
N TRP A 20 12.49 -25.18 -28.87
CA TRP A 20 12.09 -24.19 -29.84
C TRP A 20 13.35 -23.77 -30.63
N ARG A 21 13.25 -23.64 -31.95
CA ARG A 21 14.30 -22.96 -32.69
C ARG A 21 14.47 -21.57 -32.09
N GLN A 22 15.70 -21.16 -31.82
CA GLN A 22 16.00 -19.92 -31.12
C GLN A 22 15.34 -18.69 -31.77
N GLN A 23 15.18 -18.73 -33.10
CA GLN A 23 14.51 -17.72 -33.90
C GLN A 23 13.00 -17.67 -33.64
N ASP A 24 12.30 -18.81 -33.61
CA ASP A 24 10.84 -18.90 -33.35
C ASP A 24 10.51 -18.39 -31.95
N TRP A 25 11.44 -18.59 -31.00
CA TRP A 25 11.27 -18.10 -29.63
C TRP A 25 11.38 -16.57 -29.53
N ALA A 26 12.37 -15.98 -30.16
CA ALA A 26 12.55 -14.53 -30.21
C ALA A 26 11.32 -13.83 -30.83
N GLU A 27 10.76 -14.40 -31.90
CA GLU A 27 9.54 -13.88 -32.55
C GLU A 27 8.30 -13.97 -31.62
N ARG A 28 8.16 -15.05 -30.84
CA ARG A 28 7.07 -15.18 -29.87
C ARG A 28 7.17 -14.13 -28.76
N VAL A 29 8.35 -13.91 -28.21
CA VAL A 29 8.58 -12.86 -27.20
C VAL A 29 8.30 -11.47 -27.78
N GLU A 30 8.81 -11.19 -28.99
CA GLU A 30 8.56 -9.91 -29.66
C GLU A 30 7.04 -9.67 -29.87
N LYS A 31 6.33 -10.70 -30.33
CA LYS A 31 4.87 -10.62 -30.49
C LYS A 31 4.15 -10.38 -29.17
N ALA A 32 4.58 -11.01 -28.08
CA ALA A 32 3.98 -10.81 -26.76
C ALA A 32 4.22 -9.39 -26.24
N VAL A 33 5.43 -8.86 -26.39
CA VAL A 33 5.74 -7.47 -26.04
C VAL A 33 4.89 -6.49 -26.85
N ASN A 34 4.78 -6.68 -28.17
CA ASN A 34 4.02 -5.77 -29.04
C ASN A 34 2.54 -5.77 -28.69
N LYS A 35 1.91 -6.94 -28.49
CA LYS A 35 0.51 -7.03 -28.06
C LYS A 35 0.27 -6.38 -26.70
N GLY A 36 1.15 -6.61 -25.72
CA GLY A 36 1.04 -5.98 -24.41
C GLY A 36 1.21 -4.48 -24.49
N THR A 37 2.11 -3.99 -25.35
CA THR A 37 2.30 -2.56 -25.64
C THR A 37 1.03 -1.93 -26.22
N GLU A 38 0.42 -2.57 -27.24
CA GLU A 38 -0.83 -2.11 -27.84
C GLU A 38 -1.97 -2.08 -26.80
N TYR A 39 -2.05 -3.10 -25.96
CA TYR A 39 -3.04 -3.15 -24.89
C TYR A 39 -2.84 -2.01 -23.88
N LEU A 40 -1.62 -1.77 -23.39
CA LEU A 40 -1.34 -0.65 -22.48
C LEU A 40 -1.65 0.72 -23.13
N LEU A 41 -1.28 0.91 -24.38
CA LEU A 41 -1.59 2.16 -25.11
C LEU A 41 -3.11 2.39 -25.24
N SER A 42 -3.89 1.32 -25.41
CA SER A 42 -5.36 1.42 -25.50
C SER A 42 -6.03 1.84 -24.19
N MET A 43 -5.32 1.70 -23.06
CA MET A 43 -5.82 2.07 -21.73
C MET A 43 -5.50 3.51 -21.32
N GLN A 44 -4.69 4.24 -22.12
CA GLN A 44 -4.35 5.62 -21.80
C GLN A 44 -5.59 6.52 -21.89
N THR A 45 -5.82 7.33 -20.87
CA THR A 45 -6.90 8.32 -20.87
C THR A 45 -6.67 9.45 -21.89
N GLU A 46 -7.68 10.22 -22.20
CA GLU A 46 -7.56 11.38 -23.09
C GLU A 46 -6.60 12.43 -22.52
N GLU A 47 -6.57 12.60 -21.19
CA GLU A 47 -5.66 13.50 -20.49
C GLU A 47 -4.20 13.00 -20.45
N GLY A 48 -3.96 11.75 -20.86
CA GLY A 48 -2.62 11.22 -21.06
C GLY A 48 -2.08 10.32 -19.92
N TYR A 49 -2.84 10.07 -18.86
CA TYR A 49 -2.43 9.19 -17.76
C TYR A 49 -3.04 7.78 -17.88
N TRP A 50 -2.56 6.85 -17.05
CA TRP A 50 -3.17 5.54 -16.84
C TRP A 50 -3.77 5.46 -15.44
N HIS A 51 -4.87 4.75 -15.34
CA HIS A 51 -5.53 4.48 -14.08
C HIS A 51 -6.19 3.10 -14.11
N GLY A 52 -5.79 2.24 -13.19
CA GLY A 52 -6.40 0.95 -12.93
C GLY A 52 -7.24 0.99 -11.66
N GLU A 53 -8.18 0.07 -11.54
CA GLU A 53 -8.91 -0.13 -10.30
C GLU A 53 -7.98 -0.62 -9.20
N LEU A 54 -8.14 -0.08 -7.99
CA LEU A 54 -7.63 -0.66 -6.76
C LEU A 54 -8.75 -1.40 -6.05
N GLU A 55 -8.72 -2.73 -6.09
CA GLU A 55 -9.70 -3.59 -5.41
C GLU A 55 -9.19 -3.93 -4.00
N ALA A 56 -10.08 -3.93 -3.02
CA ALA A 56 -9.80 -4.33 -1.65
C ALA A 56 -10.85 -5.34 -1.16
N ASP A 57 -10.84 -5.62 0.14
CA ASP A 57 -11.82 -6.50 0.77
C ASP A 57 -13.16 -5.80 1.05
N THR A 58 -14.18 -6.58 1.41
CA THR A 58 -15.57 -6.11 1.61
C THR A 58 -15.77 -5.21 2.84
N THR A 59 -14.73 -4.90 3.59
CA THR A 59 -14.87 -3.99 4.73
C THR A 59 -15.20 -2.57 4.28
N LEU A 60 -14.79 -2.18 3.06
CA LEU A 60 -15.10 -0.87 2.49
C LEU A 60 -16.60 -0.73 2.19
N GLU A 61 -17.19 -1.68 1.48
CA GLU A 61 -18.62 -1.68 1.17
C GLU A 61 -19.46 -1.78 2.45
N SER A 62 -18.99 -2.58 3.41
CA SER A 62 -19.65 -2.72 4.71
C SER A 62 -19.68 -1.40 5.47
N ASP A 63 -18.55 -0.71 5.56
CA ASP A 63 -18.46 0.60 6.18
C ASP A 63 -19.22 1.66 5.38
N TYR A 64 -19.32 1.53 4.05
CA TYR A 64 -20.03 2.48 3.21
C TYR A 64 -21.54 2.37 3.33
N ILE A 65 -22.11 1.17 3.47
CA ILE A 65 -23.52 0.97 3.81
C ILE A 65 -23.83 1.68 5.13
N TYR A 66 -23.01 1.45 6.14
CA TYR A 66 -23.11 2.12 7.44
C TYR A 66 -23.04 3.66 7.31
N TYR A 67 -22.06 4.16 6.55
CA TYR A 67 -21.87 5.59 6.28
C TYR A 67 -23.08 6.23 5.61
N LEU A 68 -23.69 5.58 4.61
CA LEU A 68 -24.89 6.08 3.94
C LEU A 68 -26.08 6.21 4.90
N HIS A 69 -26.23 5.26 5.83
CA HIS A 69 -27.26 5.34 6.87
C HIS A 69 -27.01 6.51 7.84
N VAL A 70 -25.77 6.70 8.29
CA VAL A 70 -25.39 7.82 9.17
C VAL A 70 -25.66 9.18 8.50
N LEU A 71 -25.42 9.28 7.20
CA LEU A 71 -25.70 10.51 6.42
C LEU A 71 -27.21 10.74 6.15
N GLY A 72 -28.09 9.76 6.41
CA GLY A 72 -29.45 9.80 5.96
C GLY A 72 -29.63 9.72 4.43
N LYS A 73 -28.63 9.16 3.71
CA LYS A 73 -28.57 9.02 2.26
C LYS A 73 -28.59 7.54 1.79
N ALA A 74 -29.10 6.65 2.63
CA ALA A 74 -29.21 5.21 2.34
C ALA A 74 -30.36 4.95 1.35
N ASP A 75 -30.10 5.22 0.06
CA ASP A 75 -31.02 4.86 -1.01
C ASP A 75 -31.13 3.33 -1.11
N PRO A 76 -32.36 2.75 -1.16
CA PRO A 76 -32.55 1.31 -1.14
C PRO A 76 -31.89 0.55 -2.30
N GLU A 77 -31.90 1.11 -3.51
CA GLU A 77 -31.29 0.47 -4.69
C GLU A 77 -29.76 0.45 -4.54
N ARG A 78 -29.17 1.58 -4.13
CA ARG A 78 -27.72 1.70 -3.91
C ARG A 78 -27.24 0.79 -2.81
N VAL A 79 -27.97 0.75 -1.68
CA VAL A 79 -27.65 -0.17 -0.57
C VAL A 79 -27.78 -1.63 -1.02
N ALA A 80 -28.79 -1.97 -1.84
CA ALA A 80 -28.94 -3.33 -2.36
C ALA A 80 -27.75 -3.74 -3.25
N LYS A 81 -27.25 -2.87 -4.12
CA LYS A 81 -26.08 -3.12 -4.97
C LYS A 81 -24.81 -3.35 -4.14
N LEU A 82 -24.56 -2.53 -3.12
CA LEU A 82 -23.44 -2.72 -2.17
C LEU A 82 -23.58 -4.06 -1.42
N ALA A 83 -24.78 -4.34 -0.89
CA ALA A 83 -25.04 -5.59 -0.18
C ALA A 83 -24.89 -6.83 -1.09
N ASN A 84 -25.25 -6.73 -2.38
CA ASN A 84 -25.03 -7.80 -3.35
C ASN A 84 -23.55 -8.13 -3.50
N TYR A 85 -22.69 -7.11 -3.57
CA TYR A 85 -21.24 -7.33 -3.62
C TYR A 85 -20.74 -8.03 -2.36
N VAL A 86 -21.16 -7.58 -1.17
CA VAL A 86 -20.80 -8.21 0.12
C VAL A 86 -21.27 -9.66 0.15
N ARG A 87 -22.55 -9.98 -0.20
CA ARG A 87 -23.09 -11.34 -0.19
C ARG A 87 -22.31 -12.30 -1.09
N ARG A 88 -21.87 -11.84 -2.30
CA ARG A 88 -21.12 -12.66 -3.26
C ARG A 88 -19.74 -13.07 -2.78
N ARG A 89 -19.17 -12.37 -1.82
CA ARG A 89 -17.83 -12.62 -1.25
C ARG A 89 -17.88 -13.46 0.03
N GLN A 90 -19.08 -13.91 0.48
CA GLN A 90 -19.18 -14.78 1.64
C GLN A 90 -18.56 -16.16 1.37
N LEU A 91 -17.71 -16.62 2.28
CA LEU A 91 -17.06 -17.93 2.21
C LEU A 91 -18.03 -19.05 2.62
N GLU A 92 -17.69 -20.31 2.31
CA GLU A 92 -18.50 -21.48 2.62
C GLU A 92 -18.80 -21.64 4.13
N ASP A 93 -17.84 -21.26 4.98
CA ASP A 93 -17.98 -21.28 6.45
C ASP A 93 -18.83 -20.12 6.99
N GLY A 94 -19.31 -19.23 6.13
CA GLY A 94 -20.16 -18.10 6.45
C GLY A 94 -19.43 -16.80 6.77
N GLY A 95 -18.11 -16.78 6.80
CA GLY A 95 -17.31 -15.58 7.05
C GLY A 95 -16.88 -14.83 5.79
N TRP A 96 -16.08 -13.78 5.97
CA TRP A 96 -15.43 -13.01 4.92
C TRP A 96 -13.94 -12.95 5.19
N SER A 97 -13.16 -13.07 4.11
CA SER A 97 -11.71 -12.92 4.13
C SER A 97 -11.30 -11.50 3.75
N ILE A 98 -10.08 -11.10 4.14
CA ILE A 98 -9.44 -9.85 3.73
C ILE A 98 -8.61 -9.98 2.44
N TYR A 99 -8.63 -11.15 1.78
CA TYR A 99 -8.04 -11.37 0.45
C TYR A 99 -8.59 -12.67 -0.16
N PRO A 100 -8.60 -12.81 -1.51
CA PRO A 100 -9.08 -14.01 -2.18
C PRO A 100 -8.29 -15.27 -1.76
N GLY A 101 -9.02 -16.33 -1.41
CA GLY A 101 -8.42 -17.59 -0.95
C GLY A 101 -7.91 -17.58 0.50
N GLY A 102 -8.05 -16.47 1.21
CA GLY A 102 -7.73 -16.36 2.63
C GLY A 102 -8.82 -16.95 3.53
N PRO A 103 -8.52 -17.18 4.82
CA PRO A 103 -9.50 -17.66 5.80
C PRO A 103 -10.48 -16.55 6.18
N SER A 104 -11.60 -16.93 6.79
CA SER A 104 -12.51 -15.98 7.42
C SER A 104 -11.81 -15.15 8.48
N GLU A 105 -11.97 -13.83 8.42
CA GLU A 105 -11.39 -12.87 9.35
C GLU A 105 -12.51 -12.23 10.22
N LEU A 106 -12.23 -12.04 11.51
CA LEU A 106 -13.24 -11.64 12.49
C LEU A 106 -13.80 -10.24 12.21
N ASN A 107 -12.95 -9.28 11.89
CA ASN A 107 -13.38 -7.90 11.68
C ASN A 107 -14.17 -7.76 10.37
N ALA A 108 -13.70 -8.36 9.30
CA ALA A 108 -14.39 -8.39 8.01
C ALA A 108 -15.77 -9.07 8.15
N THR A 109 -15.81 -10.22 8.84
CA THR A 109 -17.06 -10.95 9.06
C THR A 109 -18.07 -10.15 9.93
N SER A 110 -17.59 -9.48 10.99
CA SER A 110 -18.43 -8.66 11.85
C SER A 110 -19.00 -7.44 11.14
N LYS A 111 -18.17 -6.75 10.32
CA LYS A 111 -18.60 -5.62 9.51
C LYS A 111 -19.61 -6.03 8.43
N ALA A 112 -19.34 -7.11 7.71
CA ALA A 112 -20.25 -7.64 6.70
C ALA A 112 -21.62 -8.04 7.30
N TYR A 113 -21.63 -8.73 8.43
CA TYR A 113 -22.86 -9.06 9.14
C TYR A 113 -23.66 -7.81 9.49
N PHE A 114 -23.01 -6.80 10.07
CA PHE A 114 -23.63 -5.54 10.44
C PHE A 114 -24.22 -4.80 9.23
N ALA A 115 -23.44 -4.69 8.15
CA ALA A 115 -23.85 -4.04 6.92
C ALA A 115 -25.04 -4.75 6.24
N LEU A 116 -25.03 -6.08 6.16
CA LEU A 116 -26.14 -6.86 5.59
C LEU A 116 -27.41 -6.72 6.44
N LYS A 117 -27.27 -6.63 7.75
CA LYS A 117 -28.39 -6.35 8.65
C LYS A 117 -28.98 -4.95 8.41
N LEU A 118 -28.13 -3.93 8.22
CA LEU A 118 -28.55 -2.58 7.81
C LEU A 118 -29.24 -2.58 6.44
N ALA A 119 -28.80 -3.42 5.52
CA ALA A 119 -29.42 -3.60 4.21
C ALA A 119 -30.75 -4.38 4.24
N GLY A 120 -31.19 -4.82 5.43
CA GLY A 120 -32.48 -5.50 5.65
C GLY A 120 -32.43 -7.04 5.65
N ASP A 121 -31.25 -7.65 5.66
CA ASP A 121 -31.13 -9.10 5.75
C ASP A 121 -31.60 -9.61 7.12
N SER A 122 -32.48 -10.62 7.10
CA SER A 122 -32.95 -11.23 8.32
C SER A 122 -31.83 -11.97 9.06
N PRO A 123 -31.66 -11.76 10.39
CA PRO A 123 -30.70 -12.52 11.19
C PRO A 123 -30.96 -14.04 11.18
N ALA A 124 -32.17 -14.46 10.79
CA ALA A 124 -32.58 -15.87 10.66
C ALA A 124 -32.25 -16.44 9.24
N ALA A 125 -31.85 -15.63 8.27
CA ALA A 125 -31.44 -16.10 6.97
C ALA A 125 -30.19 -16.99 7.08
N THR A 126 -30.11 -18.04 6.26
CA THR A 126 -29.06 -19.06 6.35
C THR A 126 -27.65 -18.47 6.30
N HIS A 127 -27.40 -17.50 5.41
CA HIS A 127 -26.09 -16.82 5.29
C HIS A 127 -25.76 -15.99 6.54
N MET A 128 -26.75 -15.34 7.17
CA MET A 128 -26.57 -14.55 8.38
C MET A 128 -26.35 -15.42 9.62
N VAL A 129 -27.03 -16.58 9.71
CA VAL A 129 -26.78 -17.56 10.78
C VAL A 129 -25.36 -18.08 10.73
N LYS A 130 -24.89 -18.51 9.53
CA LYS A 130 -23.51 -18.96 9.32
C LYS A 130 -22.49 -17.86 9.67
N ALA A 131 -22.74 -16.60 9.27
CA ALA A 131 -21.88 -15.48 9.59
C ALA A 131 -21.75 -15.26 11.12
N ARG A 132 -22.86 -15.29 11.84
CA ARG A 132 -22.88 -15.19 13.32
C ARG A 132 -22.12 -16.33 13.99
N GLU A 133 -22.33 -17.57 13.54
CA GLU A 133 -21.59 -18.74 14.04
C GLU A 133 -20.08 -18.59 13.81
N THR A 134 -19.67 -18.06 12.66
CA THR A 134 -18.27 -17.78 12.35
C THR A 134 -17.71 -16.69 13.23
N VAL A 135 -18.43 -15.58 13.48
CA VAL A 135 -18.00 -14.54 14.44
C VAL A 135 -17.78 -15.16 15.82
N HIS A 136 -18.71 -16.01 16.30
CA HIS A 136 -18.56 -16.68 17.59
C HIS A 136 -17.36 -17.64 17.63
N ARG A 137 -17.12 -18.39 16.56
CA ARG A 137 -15.98 -19.30 16.43
C ARG A 137 -14.65 -18.54 16.49
N LEU A 138 -14.58 -17.37 15.85
CA LEU A 138 -13.39 -16.51 15.79
C LEU A 138 -13.16 -15.68 17.05
N GLY A 139 -14.10 -15.66 18.00
CA GLY A 139 -13.88 -15.00 19.29
C GLY A 139 -15.05 -14.13 19.79
N GLY A 140 -16.01 -13.82 18.93
CA GLY A 140 -17.09 -12.87 19.24
C GLY A 140 -16.67 -11.42 19.06
N LEU A 141 -17.64 -10.52 19.16
CA LEU A 141 -17.43 -9.07 18.98
C LEU A 141 -16.43 -8.49 19.98
N GLU A 142 -16.25 -9.16 21.13
CA GLU A 142 -15.28 -8.82 22.18
C GLU A 142 -13.85 -8.76 21.68
N HIS A 143 -13.49 -9.55 20.66
CA HIS A 143 -12.14 -9.70 20.13
C HIS A 143 -11.89 -8.93 18.82
N THR A 144 -12.87 -8.16 18.33
CA THR A 144 -12.69 -7.30 17.16
C THR A 144 -11.63 -6.21 17.43
N ASN A 145 -11.09 -5.63 16.37
CA ASN A 145 -10.10 -4.56 16.46
C ASN A 145 -10.73 -3.22 16.93
N SER A 146 -9.87 -2.23 17.15
CA SER A 146 -10.27 -0.91 17.64
C SER A 146 -11.23 -0.19 16.69
N TYR A 147 -11.08 -0.38 15.37
CA TYR A 147 -11.88 0.30 14.35
C TYR A 147 -13.34 -0.20 14.34
N VAL A 148 -13.55 -1.53 14.36
CA VAL A 148 -14.90 -2.11 14.43
C VAL A 148 -15.62 -1.59 15.66
N ARG A 149 -14.96 -1.65 16.82
CA ARG A 149 -15.55 -1.16 18.09
C ARG A 149 -15.82 0.34 18.06
N PHE A 150 -14.96 1.12 17.43
CA PHE A 150 -15.13 2.57 17.29
C PHE A 150 -16.41 2.90 16.51
N TYR A 151 -16.59 2.29 15.34
CA TYR A 151 -17.77 2.55 14.50
C TYR A 151 -19.07 2.07 15.17
N LEU A 152 -19.04 0.94 15.86
CA LEU A 152 -20.17 0.46 16.63
C LEU A 152 -20.51 1.38 17.84
N ALA A 153 -19.49 2.04 18.43
CA ALA A 153 -19.70 3.01 19.50
C ALA A 153 -20.34 4.31 19.01
N LEU A 154 -20.02 4.75 17.78
CA LEU A 154 -20.61 5.95 17.15
C LEU A 154 -22.14 5.83 17.00
N VAL A 155 -22.66 4.60 16.91
CA VAL A 155 -24.11 4.32 16.76
C VAL A 155 -24.72 3.69 18.00
N GLY A 156 -24.02 3.71 19.12
CA GLY A 156 -24.53 3.18 20.38
C GLY A 156 -24.73 1.67 20.44
N ALA A 157 -24.21 0.91 19.45
CA ALA A 157 -24.28 -0.55 19.46
C ALA A 157 -23.35 -1.16 20.53
N VAL A 158 -22.26 -0.48 20.86
CA VAL A 158 -21.37 -0.79 21.99
C VAL A 158 -21.04 0.47 22.79
N GLY A 159 -20.60 0.28 24.04
CA GLY A 159 -20.19 1.41 24.88
C GLY A 159 -18.79 1.92 24.54
N TRP A 160 -18.53 3.22 24.77
CA TRP A 160 -17.24 3.86 24.55
C TRP A 160 -16.09 3.29 25.42
N GLU A 161 -16.43 2.55 26.48
CA GLU A 161 -15.44 1.80 27.28
C GLU A 161 -14.77 0.67 26.52
N MET A 162 -15.39 0.16 25.45
CA MET A 162 -14.80 -0.85 24.56
C MET A 162 -13.77 -0.26 23.58
N VAL A 163 -13.75 1.05 23.39
CA VAL A 163 -12.87 1.74 22.47
C VAL A 163 -11.60 2.19 23.18
N PRO A 164 -10.39 2.06 22.61
CA PRO A 164 -9.19 2.69 23.15
C PRO A 164 -9.34 4.20 23.21
N ALA A 165 -8.77 4.81 24.26
CA ALA A 165 -8.81 6.27 24.43
C ALA A 165 -7.91 6.98 23.41
N ILE A 166 -8.47 7.95 22.69
CA ILE A 166 -7.77 8.80 21.73
C ILE A 166 -8.05 10.27 22.11
N PRO A 167 -7.38 10.81 23.12
CA PRO A 167 -7.65 12.17 23.59
C PRO A 167 -7.14 13.21 22.58
N PRO A 168 -7.93 14.23 22.22
CA PRO A 168 -7.50 15.28 21.29
C PRO A 168 -6.35 16.13 21.84
N GLU A 169 -6.06 16.08 23.14
CA GLU A 169 -4.89 16.69 23.76
C GLU A 169 -3.56 16.22 23.16
N LEU A 170 -3.57 15.09 22.43
CA LEU A 170 -2.44 14.65 21.61
C LEU A 170 -1.95 15.75 20.64
N MET A 171 -2.85 16.59 20.12
CA MET A 171 -2.53 17.73 19.26
C MET A 171 -1.68 18.81 19.92
N LEU A 172 -1.70 18.88 21.26
CA LEU A 172 -0.97 19.89 22.02
C LEU A 172 0.45 19.45 22.39
N LEU A 173 0.81 18.20 22.10
CA LEU A 173 2.13 17.69 22.40
C LEU A 173 3.14 18.28 21.39
N PRO A 174 4.25 18.88 21.90
CA PRO A 174 5.21 19.52 21.02
C PRO A 174 6.01 18.50 20.20
N ASN A 175 6.49 18.91 19.02
CA ASN A 175 7.20 18.03 18.08
C ASN A 175 8.49 17.38 18.63
N TRP A 176 9.07 17.92 19.70
CA TRP A 176 10.22 17.32 20.39
C TRP A 176 9.82 16.21 21.36
N PHE A 177 8.55 16.13 21.75
CA PHE A 177 8.07 15.09 22.66
C PHE A 177 8.00 13.74 21.95
N TYR A 178 8.26 12.67 22.68
CA TYR A 178 8.36 11.34 22.08
C TYR A 178 7.04 10.87 21.43
N PHE A 179 5.90 11.21 21.97
CA PHE A 179 4.56 10.77 21.58
C PHE A 179 3.78 11.87 20.84
N ASN A 180 4.40 12.61 19.94
CA ASN A 180 3.67 13.60 19.13
C ASN A 180 3.11 12.96 17.84
N ILE A 181 2.17 13.65 17.19
CA ILE A 181 1.49 13.15 15.98
C ILE A 181 2.44 12.91 14.79
N TYR A 182 3.54 13.68 14.68
CA TYR A 182 4.50 13.54 13.58
C TYR A 182 5.51 12.40 13.78
N GLU A 183 5.40 11.65 14.88
CA GLU A 183 6.07 10.36 15.07
C GLU A 183 5.17 9.18 14.68
N MET A 184 3.91 9.44 14.34
CA MET A 184 3.01 8.48 13.68
C MET A 184 3.16 8.63 12.16
N SER A 185 2.89 7.58 11.40
CA SER A 185 2.87 7.63 9.94
C SER A 185 1.82 8.60 9.39
N SER A 186 1.99 9.04 8.15
CA SER A 186 1.09 9.98 7.46
C SER A 186 -0.37 9.50 7.46
N TRP A 187 -0.61 8.24 7.09
CA TRP A 187 -1.94 7.63 7.09
C TRP A 187 -2.53 7.50 8.51
N THR A 188 -1.69 7.20 9.51
CA THR A 188 -2.15 7.15 10.92
C THR A 188 -2.58 8.53 11.39
N ARG A 189 -1.86 9.60 11.07
CA ARG A 189 -2.27 10.98 11.38
C ARG A 189 -3.63 11.30 10.78
N GLY A 190 -3.81 11.02 9.48
CA GLY A 190 -5.08 11.23 8.77
C GLY A 190 -6.25 10.48 9.38
N ILE A 191 -6.03 9.32 9.98
CA ILE A 191 -7.06 8.52 10.65
C ILE A 191 -7.29 8.98 12.09
N VAL A 192 -6.23 9.14 12.89
CA VAL A 192 -6.30 9.36 14.35
C VAL A 192 -6.87 10.73 14.69
N ILE A 193 -6.56 11.78 13.92
CA ILE A 193 -6.99 13.14 14.27
C ILE A 193 -8.52 13.29 14.20
N PRO A 194 -9.23 12.88 13.12
CA PRO A 194 -10.69 12.84 13.13
C PRO A 194 -11.26 11.95 14.25
N LEU A 195 -10.67 10.77 14.48
CA LEU A 195 -11.11 9.87 15.54
C LEU A 195 -10.95 10.48 16.94
N ALA A 196 -9.92 11.29 17.19
CA ALA A 196 -9.76 12.00 18.46
C ALA A 196 -10.88 13.04 18.71
N ILE A 197 -11.32 13.74 17.66
CA ILE A 197 -12.49 14.63 17.71
C ILE A 197 -13.73 13.81 18.06
N LEU A 198 -13.98 12.72 17.33
CA LEU A 198 -15.14 11.84 17.55
C LEU A 198 -15.14 11.20 18.94
N PHE A 199 -13.98 10.72 19.41
CA PHE A 199 -13.83 10.15 20.76
C PHE A 199 -14.14 11.18 21.85
N SER A 200 -13.79 12.43 21.64
CA SER A 200 -14.05 13.51 22.58
C SER A 200 -15.51 13.93 22.61
N LEU A 201 -16.15 14.04 21.45
CA LEU A 201 -17.52 14.54 21.32
C LEU A 201 -18.55 13.42 21.53
N ARG A 202 -18.17 12.17 21.27
CA ARG A 202 -19.01 10.97 21.41
C ARG A 202 -20.39 11.12 20.76
N PRO A 203 -20.45 11.51 19.47
CA PRO A 203 -21.73 11.59 18.80
C PRO A 203 -22.42 10.23 18.85
N GLN A 204 -23.77 10.26 18.85
CA GLN A 204 -24.57 9.06 18.66
C GLN A 204 -25.41 9.27 17.40
N PHE A 205 -25.01 8.60 16.33
CA PHE A 205 -25.77 8.61 15.09
C PHE A 205 -26.89 7.60 15.17
N GLU A 206 -28.08 8.01 14.73
CA GLU A 206 -29.26 7.14 14.76
C GLU A 206 -29.20 6.12 13.63
N LEU A 207 -29.44 4.87 13.95
CA LEU A 207 -29.61 3.78 13.00
C LEU A 207 -30.95 3.07 13.25
N PRO A 208 -31.47 2.36 12.22
CA PRO A 208 -32.66 1.53 12.39
C PRO A 208 -32.49 0.53 13.54
N GLU A 209 -33.53 0.35 14.38
CA GLU A 209 -33.44 -0.48 15.56
C GLU A 209 -33.08 -1.95 15.26
N HIS A 210 -33.50 -2.45 14.09
CA HIS A 210 -33.17 -3.80 13.64
C HIS A 210 -31.66 -4.02 13.37
N ALA A 211 -30.86 -2.97 13.30
CA ALA A 211 -29.40 -3.05 13.04
C ALA A 211 -28.55 -3.36 14.28
N ARG A 212 -29.15 -3.54 15.48
CA ARG A 212 -28.38 -3.92 16.67
C ARG A 212 -27.72 -5.28 16.47
N VAL A 213 -26.49 -5.43 17.00
CA VAL A 213 -25.62 -6.61 16.79
C VAL A 213 -25.27 -7.33 18.11
N ASP A 214 -26.16 -7.25 19.10
CA ASP A 214 -25.97 -7.84 20.43
C ASP A 214 -25.70 -9.35 20.34
N GLU A 215 -26.29 -10.01 19.36
CA GLU A 215 -26.12 -11.44 19.09
C GLU A 215 -24.74 -11.85 18.57
N LEU A 216 -23.86 -10.92 18.26
CA LEU A 216 -22.46 -11.22 17.89
C LEU A 216 -21.55 -11.34 19.12
N PHE A 217 -21.97 -10.92 20.30
CA PHE A 217 -21.26 -11.21 21.54
C PHE A 217 -21.42 -12.67 21.94
N LYS A 218 -20.37 -13.30 22.46
CA LYS A 218 -20.48 -14.65 23.05
C LYS A 218 -21.39 -14.65 24.28
N ASP A 219 -21.28 -13.60 25.09
CA ASP A 219 -22.16 -13.33 26.20
C ASP A 219 -22.80 -11.93 26.04
N PRO A 220 -24.02 -11.83 25.50
CA PRO A 220 -24.70 -10.54 25.33
C PRO A 220 -24.94 -9.76 26.62
N SER A 221 -24.85 -10.40 27.80
CA SER A 221 -24.94 -9.73 29.08
C SER A 221 -23.66 -9.00 29.51
N GLN A 222 -22.50 -9.35 28.91
CA GLN A 222 -21.20 -8.82 29.26
C GLN A 222 -20.53 -8.16 28.03
N LYS A 223 -21.04 -7.02 27.59
CA LYS A 223 -20.54 -6.26 26.45
C LYS A 223 -19.23 -5.55 26.82
N THR A 224 -18.16 -6.31 26.94
CA THR A 224 -16.81 -5.79 27.27
C THR A 224 -15.79 -6.20 26.24
N ALA A 225 -14.86 -5.29 25.90
CA ALA A 225 -13.75 -5.62 25.02
C ALA A 225 -12.74 -6.55 25.70
N ALA A 226 -12.30 -7.59 25.01
CA ALA A 226 -11.19 -8.42 25.44
C ALA A 226 -9.87 -7.70 25.17
N PHE A 227 -9.37 -6.95 26.13
CA PHE A 227 -8.02 -6.39 26.07
C PHE A 227 -7.01 -7.47 26.49
N ASN A 228 -6.27 -7.98 25.54
CA ASN A 228 -5.28 -9.03 25.75
C ASN A 228 -4.03 -8.49 26.46
N TRP A 229 -4.01 -8.57 27.80
CA TRP A 229 -2.81 -8.26 28.59
C TRP A 229 -1.69 -9.26 28.25
N SER A 230 -0.47 -8.74 28.12
CA SER A 230 0.71 -9.61 27.99
C SER A 230 0.96 -10.38 29.29
N LYS A 231 1.36 -11.65 29.16
CA LYS A 231 1.79 -12.46 30.31
C LYS A 231 3.03 -11.88 31.01
N GLN A 232 3.83 -11.10 30.30
CA GLN A 232 4.93 -10.32 30.87
C GLN A 232 4.38 -9.06 31.54
N LEU A 233 4.38 -9.01 32.86
CA LEU A 233 3.83 -7.88 33.63
C LEU A 233 4.43 -6.54 33.24
N LEU A 234 5.76 -6.45 33.04
CA LEU A 234 6.51 -5.27 32.64
C LEU A 234 6.70 -5.22 31.10
N SER A 235 5.62 -5.34 30.34
CA SER A 235 5.63 -5.14 28.90
C SER A 235 5.08 -3.74 28.53
N TRP A 236 5.62 -3.13 27.48
CA TRP A 236 5.11 -1.86 26.97
C TRP A 236 3.64 -1.92 26.63
N LYS A 237 3.17 -3.05 26.10
CA LYS A 237 1.75 -3.29 25.87
C LYS A 237 0.91 -3.09 27.14
N ASN A 238 1.35 -3.67 28.26
CA ASN A 238 0.67 -3.51 29.54
C ASN A 238 0.75 -2.08 30.08
N VAL A 239 1.87 -1.39 29.89
CA VAL A 239 2.00 0.04 30.24
C VAL A 239 0.99 0.87 29.48
N PHE A 240 0.86 0.69 28.16
CA PHE A 240 -0.12 1.44 27.38
C PHE A 240 -1.57 1.07 27.72
N LEU A 241 -1.87 -0.16 28.05
CA LEU A 241 -3.19 -0.55 28.55
C LEU A 241 -3.52 0.11 29.91
N ALA A 242 -2.51 0.29 30.77
CA ALA A 242 -2.68 1.03 32.03
C ALA A 242 -2.88 2.53 31.77
N VAL A 243 -2.14 3.11 30.80
CA VAL A 243 -2.32 4.49 30.33
C VAL A 243 -3.74 4.67 29.76
N ASP A 244 -4.22 3.76 28.91
CA ASP A 244 -5.58 3.78 28.37
C ASP A 244 -6.64 3.83 29.46
N ARG A 245 -6.48 3.00 30.51
CA ARG A 245 -7.37 3.06 31.68
C ARG A 245 -7.32 4.41 32.39
N GLY A 246 -6.12 4.97 32.56
CA GLY A 246 -5.94 6.30 33.15
C GLY A 246 -6.62 7.38 32.31
N LEU A 247 -6.48 7.34 30.99
CA LEU A 247 -7.15 8.26 30.06
C LEU A 247 -8.69 8.09 30.12
N LYS A 248 -9.20 6.86 30.19
CA LYS A 248 -10.65 6.62 30.39
C LYS A 248 -11.18 7.16 31.70
N LEU A 249 -10.36 7.16 32.77
CA LEU A 249 -10.72 7.82 34.03
C LEU A 249 -10.70 9.34 33.86
N TYR A 250 -9.68 9.91 33.18
CA TYR A 250 -9.64 11.33 32.83
C TYR A 250 -10.89 11.76 32.04
N GLU A 251 -11.37 10.92 31.12
CA GLU A 251 -12.59 11.20 30.33
C GLU A 251 -13.86 11.31 31.19
N LYS A 252 -13.90 10.73 32.40
CA LYS A 252 -15.02 10.86 33.35
C LYS A 252 -14.98 12.17 34.15
N LEU A 253 -13.86 12.89 34.12
CA LEU A 253 -13.74 14.16 34.84
C LEU A 253 -14.60 15.24 34.18
N PRO A 254 -15.33 16.05 34.95
CA PRO A 254 -16.18 17.11 34.41
C PRO A 254 -15.39 18.30 33.86
N TRP A 255 -14.16 18.49 34.33
CA TRP A 255 -13.29 19.61 33.95
C TRP A 255 -12.07 19.14 33.20
N LYS A 256 -11.89 19.65 31.97
CA LYS A 256 -10.80 19.34 31.05
C LYS A 256 -10.32 20.65 30.42
N PRO A 257 -9.39 21.36 31.07
CA PRO A 257 -9.06 22.76 30.72
C PRO A 257 -8.50 22.93 29.30
N LEU A 258 -7.79 21.94 28.77
CA LEU A 258 -7.14 22.00 27.44
C LEU A 258 -8.01 21.40 26.31
N ARG A 259 -9.09 20.71 26.65
CA ARG A 259 -9.94 19.96 25.69
C ARG A 259 -10.47 20.84 24.55
N ARG A 260 -10.99 22.03 24.88
CA ARG A 260 -11.56 22.93 23.87
C ARG A 260 -10.49 23.37 22.86
N LYS A 261 -9.28 23.73 23.35
CA LYS A 261 -8.16 24.10 22.49
C LYS A 261 -7.72 22.90 21.63
N ALA A 262 -7.58 21.73 22.23
CA ALA A 262 -7.16 20.53 21.53
C ALA A 262 -8.11 20.14 20.38
N ILE A 263 -9.43 20.21 20.59
CA ILE A 263 -10.44 19.98 19.55
C ILE A 263 -10.32 21.06 18.45
N GLN A 264 -10.09 22.33 18.83
CA GLN A 264 -9.94 23.41 17.86
C GLN A 264 -8.69 23.20 16.99
N ASP A 265 -7.55 22.85 17.61
CA ASP A 265 -6.30 22.57 16.88
C ASP A 265 -6.45 21.34 15.96
N ALA A 266 -7.15 20.27 16.42
CA ALA A 266 -7.47 19.10 15.60
C ALA A 266 -8.38 19.45 14.41
N LYS A 267 -9.43 20.26 14.64
CA LYS A 267 -10.31 20.75 13.56
C LYS A 267 -9.52 21.59 12.57
N GLN A 268 -8.69 22.52 13.03
CA GLN A 268 -7.88 23.39 12.16
C GLN A 268 -6.95 22.54 11.30
N TRP A 269 -6.21 21.61 11.89
CA TRP A 269 -5.33 20.69 11.15
C TRP A 269 -6.11 19.93 10.07
N MET A 270 -7.24 19.34 10.44
CA MET A 270 -8.09 18.57 9.52
C MET A 270 -8.57 19.43 8.34
N VAL A 271 -9.09 20.64 8.60
CA VAL A 271 -9.60 21.55 7.55
C VAL A 271 -8.48 22.01 6.62
N GLU A 272 -7.30 22.37 7.16
CA GLU A 272 -6.14 22.75 6.35
C GLU A 272 -5.72 21.61 5.40
N HIS A 273 -5.75 20.35 5.86
CA HIS A 273 -5.40 19.21 5.03
C HIS A 273 -6.45 18.91 3.97
N LEU A 274 -7.74 19.16 4.25
CA LEU A 274 -8.82 18.99 3.28
C LEU A 274 -8.73 19.99 2.10
N GLU A 275 -8.13 21.15 2.28
CA GLU A 275 -8.05 22.17 1.22
C GLU A 275 -7.10 21.79 0.08
N ARG A 276 -6.10 20.95 0.34
CA ARG A 276 -5.02 20.62 -0.59
C ARG A 276 -4.95 19.13 -0.93
N THR A 277 -6.02 18.39 -0.66
CA THR A 277 -6.15 16.97 -0.95
C THR A 277 -7.52 16.67 -1.55
N GLU A 278 -7.67 15.56 -2.22
CA GLU A 278 -8.97 15.03 -2.68
C GLU A 278 -9.61 14.20 -1.56
N GLY A 279 -10.03 14.89 -0.48
CA GLY A 279 -10.42 14.28 0.77
C GLY A 279 -9.23 14.01 1.69
N LEU A 280 -9.48 13.84 3.00
CA LEU A 280 -8.42 13.75 4.00
C LEU A 280 -7.45 12.60 3.73
N ALA A 281 -6.18 12.93 3.49
CA ALA A 281 -5.11 12.00 3.11
C ALA A 281 -5.41 11.17 1.85
N ALA A 282 -6.50 11.48 1.12
CA ALA A 282 -6.98 10.79 -0.09
C ALA A 282 -7.15 9.26 0.08
N ILE A 283 -7.40 8.79 1.30
CA ILE A 283 -7.67 7.38 1.62
C ILE A 283 -9.03 7.22 2.32
N TYR A 284 -9.76 6.18 1.95
CA TYR A 284 -11.12 5.90 2.40
C TYR A 284 -11.34 6.07 3.91
N PRO A 285 -10.59 5.44 4.84
CA PRO A 285 -10.89 5.55 6.27
C PRO A 285 -10.70 6.96 6.82
N SER A 286 -9.71 7.71 6.35
CA SER A 286 -9.49 9.10 6.77
C SER A 286 -10.61 10.01 6.28
N MET A 287 -11.06 9.84 5.04
CA MET A 287 -12.14 10.61 4.43
C MET A 287 -13.46 10.36 5.15
N MET A 288 -13.84 9.11 5.39
CA MET A 288 -15.06 8.78 6.12
C MET A 288 -15.05 9.34 7.54
N ASN A 289 -13.93 9.18 8.25
CA ASN A 289 -13.78 9.69 9.62
C ASN A 289 -13.81 11.21 9.69
N SER A 290 -13.24 11.93 8.69
CA SER A 290 -13.30 13.39 8.63
C SER A 290 -14.72 13.90 8.43
N ILE A 291 -15.53 13.23 7.59
CA ILE A 291 -16.95 13.56 7.40
C ILE A 291 -17.71 13.40 8.71
N PHE A 292 -17.54 12.28 9.42
CA PHE A 292 -18.17 12.07 10.72
C PHE A 292 -17.71 13.11 11.76
N ALA A 293 -16.43 13.48 11.75
CA ALA A 293 -15.91 14.50 12.66
C ALA A 293 -16.49 15.89 12.35
N LEU A 294 -16.63 16.26 11.07
CA LEU A 294 -17.30 17.49 10.67
C LEU A 294 -18.76 17.52 11.12
N MET A 295 -19.50 16.42 10.94
CA MET A 295 -20.87 16.30 11.42
C MET A 295 -20.96 16.44 12.95
N ALA A 296 -20.06 15.80 13.69
CA ALA A 296 -20.00 15.91 15.16
C ALA A 296 -19.64 17.35 15.63
N LEU A 297 -18.92 18.13 14.81
CA LEU A 297 -18.61 19.53 15.04
C LEU A 297 -19.73 20.49 14.63
N GLY A 298 -20.87 19.98 14.13
CA GLY A 298 -22.03 20.75 13.75
C GLY A 298 -22.13 21.14 12.26
N HIS A 299 -21.21 20.64 11.41
CA HIS A 299 -21.27 20.79 9.95
C HIS A 299 -22.11 19.64 9.39
N GLY A 300 -23.40 19.87 9.14
CA GLY A 300 -24.29 18.84 8.56
C GLY A 300 -23.89 18.42 7.14
N PRO A 301 -24.53 17.36 6.59
CA PRO A 301 -24.20 16.84 5.25
C PRO A 301 -24.34 17.84 4.11
N ASP A 302 -25.14 18.91 4.28
CA ASP A 302 -25.37 19.98 3.31
C ASP A 302 -24.46 21.20 3.53
N ASP A 303 -23.64 21.21 4.60
CA ASP A 303 -22.59 22.21 4.76
C ASP A 303 -21.58 22.12 3.60
N PRO A 304 -21.17 23.24 2.98
CA PRO A 304 -20.31 23.21 1.79
C PRO A 304 -19.04 22.38 1.96
N LEU A 305 -18.41 22.40 3.13
CA LEU A 305 -17.20 21.64 3.42
C LEU A 305 -17.52 20.13 3.48
N THR A 306 -18.51 19.74 4.27
CA THR A 306 -18.92 18.34 4.40
C THR A 306 -19.42 17.77 3.08
N PHE A 307 -20.20 18.56 2.33
CA PHE A 307 -20.73 18.15 1.02
C PHE A 307 -19.61 17.88 0.00
N ARG A 308 -18.56 18.72 -0.01
CA ARG A 308 -17.38 18.49 -0.86
C ARG A 308 -16.73 17.14 -0.52
N GLU A 309 -16.49 16.87 0.75
CA GLU A 309 -15.85 15.63 1.20
C GLU A 309 -16.71 14.38 0.89
N ILE A 310 -18.03 14.49 1.01
CA ILE A 310 -18.97 13.43 0.58
C ILE A 310 -18.82 13.14 -0.91
N LYS A 311 -18.67 14.19 -1.75
CA LYS A 311 -18.46 14.00 -3.19
C LYS A 311 -17.12 13.37 -3.52
N GLU A 312 -16.05 13.78 -2.82
CA GLU A 312 -14.72 13.20 -3.03
C GLU A 312 -14.73 11.70 -2.66
N LEU A 313 -15.32 11.32 -1.53
CA LEU A 313 -15.45 9.92 -1.14
C LEU A 313 -16.28 9.10 -2.15
N ALA A 314 -17.36 9.67 -2.69
CA ALA A 314 -18.20 9.00 -3.68
C ALA A 314 -17.44 8.70 -5.01
N ARG A 315 -16.34 9.36 -5.31
CA ARG A 315 -15.50 9.06 -6.50
C ARG A 315 -14.80 7.70 -6.42
N PHE A 316 -14.76 7.09 -5.24
CA PHE A 316 -14.19 5.76 -5.07
C PHE A 316 -15.15 4.64 -5.44
N GLU A 317 -16.40 4.95 -5.76
CA GLU A 317 -17.39 3.98 -6.19
C GLU A 317 -17.13 3.49 -7.61
N ILE A 318 -17.26 2.19 -7.79
CA ILE A 318 -17.33 1.54 -9.09
C ILE A 318 -18.67 0.81 -9.15
N GLU A 319 -19.54 1.27 -10.03
CA GLU A 319 -20.88 0.72 -10.19
C GLU A 319 -20.97 -0.17 -11.42
N ASP A 320 -21.40 -1.41 -11.20
CA ASP A 320 -21.81 -2.35 -12.24
C ASP A 320 -23.34 -2.43 -12.32
N SER A 321 -23.87 -3.31 -13.15
CA SER A 321 -25.34 -3.44 -13.34
C SER A 321 -26.09 -3.73 -12.04
N ASP A 322 -25.54 -4.57 -11.15
CA ASP A 322 -26.22 -5.06 -9.96
C ASP A 322 -25.36 -5.05 -8.69
N THR A 323 -24.15 -4.48 -8.76
CA THR A 323 -23.23 -4.30 -7.64
C THR A 323 -22.62 -2.91 -7.64
N ILE A 324 -22.25 -2.43 -6.46
CA ILE A 324 -21.34 -1.30 -6.24
C ILE A 324 -20.21 -1.80 -5.35
N ARG A 325 -18.97 -1.43 -5.69
CA ARG A 325 -17.78 -1.66 -4.86
C ARG A 325 -16.99 -0.38 -4.69
N LEU A 326 -16.15 -0.34 -3.67
CA LEU A 326 -15.37 0.82 -3.30
C LEU A 326 -13.87 0.57 -3.48
N GLN A 327 -13.17 1.58 -3.99
CA GLN A 327 -11.71 1.63 -3.94
C GLN A 327 -11.25 2.25 -2.60
N PRO A 328 -10.14 1.80 -2.02
CA PRO A 328 -9.59 2.41 -0.79
C PRO A 328 -8.91 3.76 -1.03
N CYS A 329 -8.39 3.96 -2.22
CA CYS A 329 -7.75 5.14 -2.78
C CYS A 329 -7.61 4.94 -4.29
N VAL A 330 -7.01 5.89 -5.00
CA VAL A 330 -6.75 5.81 -6.45
C VAL A 330 -5.27 6.03 -6.74
N SER A 331 -4.73 5.39 -7.78
CA SER A 331 -3.29 5.32 -8.07
C SER A 331 -2.86 5.91 -9.42
N PRO A 332 -3.39 7.05 -9.86
CA PRO A 332 -3.13 7.52 -11.22
C PRO A 332 -1.67 7.91 -11.48
N VAL A 333 -0.94 8.43 -10.49
CA VAL A 333 0.48 8.75 -10.63
C VAL A 333 1.32 7.48 -10.71
N TRP A 334 1.08 6.55 -9.80
CA TRP A 334 1.72 5.24 -9.75
C TRP A 334 1.49 4.42 -11.01
N ASP A 335 0.26 4.27 -11.44
CA ASP A 335 -0.09 3.53 -12.64
C ASP A 335 0.52 4.14 -13.91
N THR A 336 0.52 5.47 -14.00
CA THR A 336 1.10 6.19 -15.13
C THR A 336 2.60 5.97 -15.23
N CYS A 337 3.35 6.13 -14.14
CA CYS A 337 4.81 5.97 -14.20
C CYS A 337 5.22 4.52 -14.48
N ILE A 338 4.52 3.51 -13.94
CA ILE A 338 4.79 2.10 -14.25
C ILE A 338 4.49 1.80 -15.73
N ALA A 339 3.34 2.26 -16.24
CA ALA A 339 2.98 2.07 -17.64
C ALA A 339 4.01 2.73 -18.59
N MET A 340 4.46 3.95 -18.29
CA MET A 340 5.51 4.64 -19.07
C MET A 340 6.80 3.85 -19.09
N VAL A 341 7.31 3.42 -17.92
CA VAL A 341 8.56 2.62 -17.84
C VAL A 341 8.43 1.30 -18.60
N ALA A 342 7.27 0.64 -18.55
CA ALA A 342 7.03 -0.59 -19.32
C ALA A 342 7.04 -0.32 -20.84
N LEU A 343 6.38 0.74 -21.29
CA LEU A 343 6.31 1.13 -22.70
C LEU A 343 7.67 1.59 -23.25
N GLU A 344 8.44 2.34 -22.47
CA GLU A 344 9.80 2.76 -22.82
C GLU A 344 10.74 1.55 -22.96
N GLU A 345 10.66 0.60 -22.03
CA GLU A 345 11.44 -0.64 -22.11
C GLU A 345 10.99 -1.50 -23.30
N ALA A 346 9.68 -1.48 -23.63
CA ALA A 346 9.14 -2.11 -24.83
C ALA A 346 9.64 -1.45 -26.14
N GLY A 347 10.37 -0.34 -26.07
CA GLY A 347 10.98 0.34 -27.21
C GLY A 347 10.10 1.40 -27.86
N LEU A 348 9.10 1.91 -27.15
CA LEU A 348 8.31 3.03 -27.62
C LEU A 348 9.25 4.26 -27.81
N PRO A 349 9.20 4.96 -28.93
CA PRO A 349 10.07 6.12 -29.15
C PRO A 349 9.94 7.20 -28.07
N ALA A 350 11.05 7.79 -27.65
CA ALA A 350 11.09 8.78 -26.57
C ALA A 350 10.21 10.03 -26.82
N ASP A 351 9.90 10.33 -28.06
CA ASP A 351 9.03 11.41 -28.53
C ASP A 351 7.62 10.92 -28.91
N HIS A 352 7.28 9.67 -28.59
CA HIS A 352 5.95 9.14 -28.87
C HIS A 352 4.86 9.95 -28.14
N ALA A 353 3.79 10.30 -28.84
CA ALA A 353 2.75 11.19 -28.35
C ALA A 353 2.14 10.74 -27.01
N ALA A 354 2.02 9.41 -26.78
CA ALA A 354 1.49 8.88 -25.51
C ALA A 354 2.45 9.19 -24.34
N LEU A 355 3.77 9.02 -24.52
CA LEU A 355 4.76 9.32 -23.47
C LEU A 355 4.85 10.82 -23.19
N VAL A 356 4.79 11.66 -24.25
CA VAL A 356 4.81 13.11 -24.09
C VAL A 356 3.57 13.63 -23.36
N ARG A 357 2.35 13.12 -23.66
CA ARG A 357 1.15 13.48 -22.92
C ARG A 357 1.22 13.04 -21.45
N ALA A 358 1.70 11.84 -21.18
CA ALA A 358 1.86 11.34 -19.82
C ALA A 358 2.90 12.16 -19.03
N ALA A 359 4.01 12.54 -19.66
CA ALA A 359 5.02 13.41 -19.05
C ALA A 359 4.43 14.80 -18.72
N GLU A 360 3.65 15.41 -19.62
CA GLU A 360 2.97 16.68 -19.34
C GLU A 360 2.04 16.55 -18.13
N TRP A 361 1.25 15.46 -18.07
CA TRP A 361 0.36 15.21 -16.96
C TRP A 361 1.14 15.01 -15.64
N LEU A 362 2.19 14.19 -15.61
CA LEU A 362 3.04 14.00 -14.43
C LEU A 362 3.72 15.30 -13.98
N LEU A 363 4.23 16.10 -14.91
CA LEU A 363 4.83 17.40 -14.60
C LEU A 363 3.80 18.37 -13.96
N SER A 364 2.52 18.26 -14.33
CA SER A 364 1.44 19.05 -13.72
C SER A 364 1.12 18.61 -12.28
N LYS A 365 1.52 17.38 -11.89
CA LYS A 365 1.27 16.79 -10.57
C LYS A 365 2.41 16.97 -9.58
N GLN A 366 3.54 17.56 -9.98
CA GLN A 366 4.65 17.79 -9.06
C GLN A 366 4.25 18.71 -7.91
N ILE A 367 4.48 18.27 -6.68
CA ILE A 367 4.16 19.04 -5.47
C ILE A 367 5.27 20.06 -5.23
N LEU A 368 4.91 21.35 -5.29
CA LEU A 368 5.81 22.48 -5.10
C LEU A 368 5.54 23.24 -3.79
N GLY A 369 4.64 22.73 -2.97
CA GLY A 369 4.31 23.26 -1.65
C GLY A 369 4.84 22.40 -0.53
N GLY A 370 4.88 22.98 0.67
CA GLY A 370 5.23 22.24 1.89
C GLY A 370 4.10 21.32 2.36
N GLY A 371 4.45 20.35 3.20
CA GLY A 371 3.53 19.38 3.80
C GLY A 371 4.05 18.85 5.13
N ASP A 372 3.42 17.78 5.63
CA ASP A 372 3.76 17.14 6.91
C ASP A 372 5.21 16.64 6.95
N TRP A 373 5.74 16.17 5.83
CA TRP A 373 7.12 15.72 5.69
C TRP A 373 8.17 16.78 6.08
N GLN A 374 7.82 18.07 5.97
CA GLN A 374 8.72 19.19 6.36
C GLN A 374 8.87 19.36 7.87
N VAL A 375 7.97 18.85 8.69
CA VAL A 375 8.07 18.94 10.14
C VAL A 375 9.41 18.37 10.64
N LYS A 376 9.85 17.26 10.04
CA LYS A 376 11.16 16.64 10.32
C LYS A 376 12.25 17.01 9.31
N ASN A 377 11.93 17.75 8.26
CA ASN A 377 12.83 18.07 7.14
C ASN A 377 12.74 19.53 6.72
N LYS A 378 12.88 20.43 7.69
CA LYS A 378 12.57 21.88 7.58
C LYS A 378 13.33 22.62 6.47
N ASP A 379 14.55 22.20 6.17
CA ASP A 379 15.42 22.87 5.22
C ASP A 379 15.32 22.28 3.79
N ALA A 380 14.45 21.30 3.59
CA ALA A 380 14.29 20.66 2.30
C ALA A 380 13.26 21.40 1.44
N GLU A 381 13.58 21.51 0.15
CA GLU A 381 12.70 22.07 -0.85
C GLU A 381 11.69 21.01 -1.34
N PRO A 382 10.44 21.38 -1.64
CA PRO A 382 9.44 20.48 -2.21
C PRO A 382 9.82 20.08 -3.64
N GLY A 383 9.31 18.93 -4.10
CA GLY A 383 9.63 18.45 -5.45
C GLY A 383 9.17 17.02 -5.72
N GLY A 384 8.51 16.36 -4.76
CA GLY A 384 7.99 15.01 -4.91
C GLY A 384 6.64 14.95 -5.63
N TRP A 385 6.12 13.74 -5.79
CA TRP A 385 4.79 13.44 -6.32
C TRP A 385 4.01 12.60 -5.30
N ALA A 386 2.69 12.80 -5.27
CA ALA A 386 1.79 11.93 -4.53
C ALA A 386 1.39 10.71 -5.37
N PHE A 387 0.79 9.73 -4.73
CA PHE A 387 0.25 8.51 -5.33
C PHE A 387 -1.07 8.79 -6.09
N GLU A 388 -1.90 9.69 -5.54
CA GLU A 388 -3.23 10.04 -6.02
C GLU A 388 -3.20 11.23 -6.98
N TYR A 389 -4.38 11.71 -7.44
CA TYR A 389 -4.48 12.89 -8.31
C TYR A 389 -3.99 14.16 -7.61
N ARG A 390 -4.30 14.31 -6.31
CA ARG A 390 -3.88 15.44 -5.50
C ARG A 390 -3.84 15.09 -4.01
N ASN A 391 -2.64 15.04 -3.46
CA ASN A 391 -2.40 14.83 -2.02
C ASN A 391 -1.16 15.61 -1.58
N ASP A 392 -1.27 16.95 -1.61
CA ASP A 392 -0.11 17.86 -1.53
C ASP A 392 0.65 17.79 -0.20
N PHE A 393 0.03 17.29 0.88
CA PHE A 393 0.70 17.13 2.17
C PHE A 393 1.59 15.90 2.25
N TYR A 394 1.36 14.92 1.36
CA TYR A 394 1.94 13.59 1.44
C TYR A 394 2.57 13.15 0.11
N PRO A 395 3.65 13.84 -0.36
CA PRO A 395 4.44 13.30 -1.47
C PRO A 395 5.02 11.94 -1.07
N ASP A 396 4.98 10.99 -2.00
CA ASP A 396 5.42 9.61 -1.82
C ASP A 396 6.83 9.41 -2.38
N VAL A 397 7.70 8.75 -1.62
CA VAL A 397 9.08 8.45 -2.02
C VAL A 397 9.15 7.44 -3.15
N ASP A 398 8.33 6.38 -3.11
CA ASP A 398 8.30 5.33 -4.13
C ASP A 398 7.77 5.88 -5.46
N ASP A 399 6.64 6.62 -5.40
CA ASP A 399 6.08 7.32 -6.56
C ASP A 399 7.06 8.32 -7.16
N THR A 400 7.64 9.18 -6.34
CA THR A 400 8.61 10.17 -6.80
C THR A 400 9.77 9.50 -7.53
N ALA A 401 10.33 8.41 -6.99
CA ALA A 401 11.43 7.70 -7.63
C ALA A 401 11.00 7.07 -8.97
N PHE A 402 9.78 6.50 -9.03
CA PHE A 402 9.28 5.90 -10.26
C PHE A 402 8.93 6.95 -11.33
N VAL A 403 8.32 8.07 -10.95
CA VAL A 403 8.05 9.20 -11.85
C VAL A 403 9.35 9.74 -12.45
N LEU A 404 10.40 9.91 -11.65
CA LEU A 404 11.71 10.34 -12.14
C LEU A 404 12.30 9.37 -13.17
N MET A 405 12.15 8.06 -12.94
CA MET A 405 12.59 7.04 -13.90
C MET A 405 11.78 7.08 -15.19
N ALA A 406 10.48 7.33 -15.12
CA ALA A 406 9.61 7.48 -16.28
C ALA A 406 9.93 8.74 -17.08
N LEU A 407 10.14 9.88 -16.42
CA LEU A 407 10.44 11.14 -17.08
C LEU A 407 11.84 11.17 -17.73
N GLN A 408 12.79 10.38 -17.21
CA GLN A 408 14.19 10.39 -17.65
C GLN A 408 14.37 10.12 -19.13
N ARG A 409 13.54 9.28 -19.73
CA ARG A 409 13.68 8.80 -21.11
C ARG A 409 12.82 9.57 -22.11
N VAL A 410 11.88 10.40 -21.63
CA VAL A 410 10.97 11.13 -22.51
C VAL A 410 11.67 12.33 -23.14
N LYS A 411 11.58 12.45 -24.46
CA LYS A 411 11.99 13.65 -25.18
C LYS A 411 10.87 14.67 -25.15
N PHE A 412 10.87 15.48 -24.10
CA PHE A 412 9.84 16.47 -23.85
C PHE A 412 10.14 17.80 -24.53
N PRO A 413 9.15 18.49 -25.15
CA PRO A 413 9.40 19.73 -25.88
C PRO A 413 10.00 20.86 -25.03
N ASP A 414 9.58 21.04 -23.78
CA ASP A 414 10.18 21.99 -22.85
C ASP A 414 11.22 21.26 -21.96
N GLU A 415 12.40 21.05 -22.51
CA GLU A 415 13.52 20.38 -21.84
C GLU A 415 13.90 21.05 -20.51
N LYS A 416 13.84 22.39 -20.42
CA LYS A 416 14.20 23.13 -19.20
C LYS A 416 13.20 22.88 -18.06
N ARG A 417 11.91 22.83 -18.39
CA ARG A 417 10.85 22.49 -17.42
C ARG A 417 11.04 21.06 -16.91
N MET A 418 11.28 20.13 -17.81
CA MET A 418 11.55 18.72 -17.48
C MET A 418 12.76 18.58 -16.58
N GLU A 419 13.91 19.15 -16.99
CA GLU A 419 15.15 19.13 -16.21
C GLU A 419 14.98 19.73 -14.82
N SER A 420 14.30 20.87 -14.72
CA SER A 420 14.01 21.53 -13.43
C SER A 420 13.15 20.67 -12.53
N ALA A 421 12.15 19.99 -13.07
CA ALA A 421 11.26 19.10 -12.30
C ALA A 421 12.03 17.86 -11.79
N ILE A 422 12.81 17.22 -12.65
CA ILE A 422 13.65 16.06 -12.28
C ILE A 422 14.65 16.46 -11.19
N ARG A 423 15.32 17.61 -11.33
CA ARG A 423 16.28 18.11 -10.35
C ARG A 423 15.64 18.30 -8.97
N ARG A 424 14.46 18.93 -8.91
CA ARG A 424 13.72 19.09 -7.63
C ARG A 424 13.34 17.74 -7.03
N GLY A 425 12.84 16.81 -7.83
CA GLY A 425 12.46 15.47 -7.38
C GLY A 425 13.64 14.71 -6.78
N ILE A 426 14.78 14.68 -7.47
CA ILE A 426 16.00 14.05 -6.94
C ILE A 426 16.43 14.73 -5.63
N GLN A 427 16.46 16.06 -5.58
CA GLN A 427 16.85 16.80 -4.37
C GLN A 427 15.91 16.47 -3.20
N TRP A 428 14.62 16.35 -3.45
CA TRP A 428 13.64 15.96 -2.44
C TRP A 428 13.89 14.52 -1.94
N LEU A 429 14.08 13.54 -2.84
CA LEU A 429 14.42 12.15 -2.48
C LEU A 429 15.67 12.06 -1.59
N LEU A 430 16.74 12.80 -1.94
CA LEU A 430 17.97 12.84 -1.13
C LEU A 430 17.72 13.39 0.28
N SER A 431 16.82 14.35 0.41
CA SER A 431 16.47 14.94 1.69
C SER A 431 15.69 14.00 2.60
N MET A 432 15.01 13.00 2.01
CA MET A 432 14.18 12.02 2.71
C MET A 432 14.96 10.79 3.20
N GLN A 433 16.25 10.63 2.87
CA GLN A 433 17.04 9.50 3.34
C GLN A 433 17.10 9.47 4.88
N ASN A 434 16.78 8.33 5.45
CA ASN A 434 16.79 8.09 6.90
C ASN A 434 18.21 7.94 7.46
N ARG A 435 18.35 8.03 8.79
CA ARG A 435 19.64 7.87 9.48
C ARG A 435 20.25 6.50 9.31
N ASP A 436 19.44 5.45 9.12
CA ASP A 436 19.89 4.09 8.88
C ASP A 436 20.38 3.85 7.44
N GLY A 437 20.13 4.79 6.53
CA GLY A 437 20.53 4.76 5.13
C GLY A 437 19.43 4.37 4.17
N GLY A 438 18.27 3.88 4.64
CA GLY A 438 17.10 3.57 3.85
C GLY A 438 16.12 4.73 3.69
N TRP A 439 14.93 4.43 3.15
CA TRP A 439 13.80 5.34 3.03
C TRP A 439 12.51 4.68 3.50
N GLY A 440 11.66 5.45 4.20
CA GLY A 440 10.24 5.19 4.35
C GLY A 440 9.46 5.73 3.17
N ALA A 441 8.14 5.51 3.12
CA ALA A 441 7.31 5.95 2.01
C ALA A 441 6.99 7.46 2.04
N PHE A 442 6.66 8.02 3.20
CA PHE A 442 6.19 9.41 3.34
C PHE A 442 6.95 10.24 4.36
N ASP A 443 7.45 9.59 5.40
CA ASP A 443 8.03 10.27 6.55
C ASP A 443 9.51 9.92 6.73
N ARG A 444 10.30 10.91 7.13
CA ARG A 444 11.71 10.70 7.44
C ARG A 444 11.92 10.38 8.90
N ASP A 445 12.80 9.39 9.20
CA ASP A 445 13.15 8.96 10.55
C ASP A 445 11.89 8.69 11.41
N ASN A 446 10.89 7.98 10.83
CA ASN A 446 9.65 7.62 11.49
C ASN A 446 9.71 6.14 11.91
N ASP A 447 10.54 5.86 12.92
CA ASP A 447 10.99 4.52 13.28
C ASP A 447 10.78 4.15 14.76
N ARG A 448 9.96 4.93 15.50
CA ARG A 448 9.73 4.74 16.93
C ARG A 448 8.86 3.51 17.24
N GLN A 449 9.45 2.33 17.22
CA GLN A 449 8.81 1.03 17.43
C GLN A 449 7.92 0.96 18.69
N LEU A 450 8.23 1.78 19.71
CA LEU A 450 7.42 1.81 20.93
C LEU A 450 5.96 2.20 20.67
N LEU A 451 5.71 3.06 19.65
CA LEU A 451 4.36 3.48 19.27
C LEU A 451 3.49 2.32 18.77
N CYS A 452 4.08 1.27 18.22
CA CYS A 452 3.36 0.08 17.78
C CYS A 452 2.70 -0.72 18.94
N ASN A 453 3.00 -0.38 20.19
CA ASN A 453 2.37 -1.00 21.37
C ASN A 453 1.15 -0.25 21.91
N ILE A 454 0.80 0.88 21.33
CA ILE A 454 -0.41 1.65 21.70
C ILE A 454 -1.65 0.80 21.35
N PRO A 455 -2.69 0.75 22.21
CA PRO A 455 -3.86 -0.10 21.95
C PRO A 455 -4.59 0.16 20.63
N PHE A 456 -4.44 1.34 20.07
CA PHE A 456 -4.98 1.75 18.78
C PHE A 456 -4.07 1.39 17.60
N ALA A 457 -2.86 0.85 17.83
CA ALA A 457 -1.92 0.48 16.77
C ALA A 457 -2.23 -0.89 16.12
N ASP A 458 -3.42 -1.43 16.31
CA ASP A 458 -3.85 -2.75 15.83
C ASP A 458 -4.09 -2.83 14.31
N HIS A 459 -3.84 -1.74 13.58
CA HIS A 459 -3.77 -1.69 12.11
C HIS A 459 -2.37 -2.00 11.54
N ASN A 460 -1.38 -2.33 12.38
CA ASN A 460 -0.02 -2.72 11.99
C ASN A 460 0.78 -1.70 11.13
N ALA A 461 0.41 -0.44 11.15
CA ALA A 461 1.03 0.60 10.33
C ALA A 461 1.21 1.94 11.07
N MET A 462 1.47 1.89 12.39
CA MET A 462 1.59 3.09 13.24
C MET A 462 2.76 4.00 12.84
N ILE A 463 3.82 3.45 12.28
CA ILE A 463 5.04 4.14 11.88
C ILE A 463 5.39 3.84 10.42
N ASP A 464 6.31 4.64 9.85
CA ASP A 464 6.79 4.54 8.46
C ASP A 464 8.33 4.40 8.43
N PRO A 465 8.89 3.25 8.87
CA PRO A 465 10.33 3.02 8.89
C PRO A 465 10.88 2.79 7.49
N SER A 466 12.21 2.80 7.35
CA SER A 466 12.88 2.33 6.13
C SER A 466 12.47 0.91 5.78
N THR A 467 12.23 0.67 4.49
CA THR A 467 11.91 -0.66 3.95
C THR A 467 12.79 -1.00 2.75
N ALA A 468 13.00 -2.29 2.49
CA ALA A 468 13.88 -2.74 1.42
C ALA A 468 13.35 -2.36 0.04
N ASP A 469 12.04 -2.47 -0.19
CA ASP A 469 11.39 -2.16 -1.47
C ASP A 469 11.48 -0.67 -1.82
N VAL A 470 11.11 0.25 -0.90
CA VAL A 470 11.21 1.71 -1.11
C VAL A 470 12.68 2.13 -1.27
N THR A 471 13.58 1.59 -0.42
CA THR A 471 15.02 1.86 -0.52
C THR A 471 15.59 1.40 -1.86
N ALA A 472 15.20 0.21 -2.32
CA ALA A 472 15.61 -0.32 -3.62
C ALA A 472 15.10 0.56 -4.78
N ARG A 473 13.88 1.06 -4.70
CA ARG A 473 13.31 1.95 -5.72
C ARG A 473 14.10 3.23 -5.87
N VAL A 474 14.42 3.89 -4.74
CA VAL A 474 15.26 5.10 -4.77
C VAL A 474 16.66 4.78 -5.30
N LEU A 475 17.25 3.65 -4.88
CA LEU A 475 18.56 3.21 -5.37
C LEU A 475 18.55 2.93 -6.88
N GLU A 476 17.50 2.24 -7.40
CA GLU A 476 17.31 2.05 -8.84
C GLU A 476 17.22 3.38 -9.57
N CYS A 477 16.44 4.32 -9.07
CA CYS A 477 16.31 5.66 -9.63
C CYS A 477 17.68 6.35 -9.72
N LEU A 478 18.40 6.45 -8.61
CA LEU A 478 19.72 7.09 -8.58
C LEU A 478 20.72 6.40 -9.51
N GLY A 479 20.73 5.05 -9.55
CA GLY A 479 21.58 4.27 -10.44
C GLY A 479 21.28 4.55 -11.92
N ARG A 480 20.02 4.66 -12.32
CA ARG A 480 19.61 5.04 -13.68
C ARG A 480 20.07 6.46 -14.05
N PHE A 481 20.13 7.37 -13.08
CA PHE A 481 20.72 8.70 -13.27
C PHE A 481 22.27 8.71 -13.23
N GLY A 482 22.91 7.55 -13.14
CA GLY A 482 24.37 7.40 -13.20
C GLY A 482 25.11 7.67 -11.89
N TRP A 483 24.43 7.58 -10.75
CA TRP A 483 25.08 7.74 -9.44
C TRP A 483 25.95 6.52 -9.14
N PRO A 484 27.25 6.73 -8.81
CA PRO A 484 28.17 5.62 -8.58
C PRO A 484 27.99 4.97 -7.22
N ALA A 485 28.36 3.70 -7.10
CA ALA A 485 28.26 2.92 -5.85
C ALA A 485 29.02 3.55 -4.68
N GLU A 486 30.10 4.28 -4.96
CA GLU A 486 30.95 4.96 -3.99
C GLU A 486 30.30 6.21 -3.38
N HIS A 487 29.27 6.75 -4.04
CA HIS A 487 28.60 7.95 -3.53
C HIS A 487 28.01 7.70 -2.13
N PRO A 488 28.18 8.62 -1.15
CA PRO A 488 27.75 8.40 0.23
C PRO A 488 26.30 7.97 0.38
N VAL A 489 25.38 8.56 -0.38
CA VAL A 489 23.95 8.21 -0.39
C VAL A 489 23.75 6.76 -0.83
N VAL A 490 24.35 6.37 -1.97
CA VAL A 490 24.26 5.01 -2.54
C VAL A 490 24.87 3.99 -1.58
N ARG A 491 26.07 4.26 -1.07
CA ARG A 491 26.76 3.37 -0.11
C ARG A 491 25.94 3.12 1.15
N ARG A 492 25.25 4.15 1.68
CA ARG A 492 24.38 4.01 2.86
C ARG A 492 23.14 3.18 2.54
N ALA A 493 22.52 3.40 1.37
CA ALA A 493 21.39 2.61 0.91
C ALA A 493 21.75 1.13 0.75
N VAL A 494 22.88 0.83 0.09
CA VAL A 494 23.40 -0.54 -0.06
C VAL A 494 23.69 -1.16 1.32
N GLY A 495 24.29 -0.40 2.24
CA GLY A 495 24.56 -0.88 3.61
C GLY A 495 23.28 -1.18 4.41
N PHE A 496 22.20 -0.43 4.18
CA PHE A 496 20.88 -0.77 4.73
C PHE A 496 20.34 -2.07 4.15
N LEU A 497 20.32 -2.21 2.81
CA LEU A 497 19.81 -3.41 2.14
C LEU A 497 20.59 -4.67 2.52
N GLU A 498 21.92 -4.59 2.66
CA GLU A 498 22.74 -5.71 3.08
C GLU A 498 22.38 -6.21 4.49
N LYS A 499 22.10 -5.29 5.42
CA LYS A 499 21.69 -5.61 6.80
C LYS A 499 20.27 -6.15 6.90
N ASP A 500 19.38 -5.69 6.02
CA ASP A 500 17.96 -6.05 6.03
C ASP A 500 17.70 -7.42 5.36
N GLN A 501 18.66 -7.97 4.62
CA GLN A 501 18.54 -9.26 3.96
C GLN A 501 18.26 -10.38 4.97
N SER A 502 17.21 -11.16 4.75
CA SER A 502 16.93 -12.35 5.54
C SER A 502 17.98 -13.46 5.30
N LYS A 503 18.10 -14.38 6.26
CA LYS A 503 19.16 -15.42 6.23
C LYS A 503 19.10 -16.31 4.99
N ASP A 504 17.93 -16.53 4.44
CA ASP A 504 17.68 -17.31 3.23
C ASP A 504 17.97 -16.54 1.93
N GLY A 505 18.29 -15.24 2.02
CA GLY A 505 18.66 -14.40 0.90
C GLY A 505 17.55 -13.50 0.37
N ALA A 506 16.32 -13.61 0.88
CA ALA A 506 15.20 -12.79 0.45
C ALA A 506 15.16 -11.43 1.15
N TRP A 507 14.45 -10.46 0.56
CA TRP A 507 14.07 -9.19 1.18
C TRP A 507 12.56 -9.07 1.29
N PHE A 508 12.11 -8.51 2.40
CA PHE A 508 10.71 -8.22 2.67
C PHE A 508 10.18 -7.11 1.75
N GLY A 509 9.00 -7.30 1.18
CA GLY A 509 8.24 -6.29 0.44
C GLY A 509 7.13 -5.70 1.30
N ARG A 510 7.23 -4.43 1.65
CA ARG A 510 6.23 -3.72 2.46
C ARG A 510 4.98 -3.39 1.65
N TRP A 511 5.16 -3.00 0.37
CA TRP A 511 4.10 -2.47 -0.48
C TRP A 511 3.63 -3.44 -1.56
N GLY A 512 4.49 -4.32 -2.03
CA GLY A 512 4.14 -5.42 -2.94
C GLY A 512 4.32 -6.77 -2.28
N VAL A 513 3.52 -7.78 -2.68
CA VAL A 513 3.46 -9.12 -2.08
C VAL A 513 4.55 -10.02 -2.62
N ASN A 514 5.33 -10.45 -1.79
CA ASN A 514 5.94 -9.98 -0.56
C ASN A 514 7.46 -10.11 -0.77
N TYR A 515 8.06 -11.28 -0.45
CA TYR A 515 9.50 -11.51 -0.61
C TYR A 515 9.94 -11.62 -2.09
N VAL A 516 9.06 -12.10 -2.99
CA VAL A 516 9.34 -12.10 -4.43
C VAL A 516 9.47 -10.66 -4.94
N TYR A 517 8.57 -9.76 -4.52
CA TYR A 517 8.62 -8.33 -4.88
C TYR A 517 9.87 -7.64 -4.33
N GLY A 518 10.08 -7.72 -3.02
CA GLY A 518 11.20 -7.06 -2.34
C GLY A 518 12.55 -7.54 -2.88
N THR A 519 12.72 -8.87 -3.03
CA THR A 519 13.98 -9.47 -3.53
C THR A 519 14.26 -9.04 -4.96
N SER A 520 13.25 -9.05 -5.82
CA SER A 520 13.40 -8.67 -7.23
C SER A 520 13.74 -7.18 -7.38
N GLY A 521 13.07 -6.31 -6.60
CA GLY A 521 13.34 -4.88 -6.56
C GLY A 521 14.78 -4.57 -6.12
N VAL A 522 15.25 -5.23 -5.07
CA VAL A 522 16.63 -5.04 -4.57
C VAL A 522 17.66 -5.51 -5.59
N LEU A 523 17.50 -6.68 -6.21
CA LEU A 523 18.41 -7.15 -7.27
C LEU A 523 18.46 -6.17 -8.44
N ARG A 524 17.31 -5.66 -8.88
CA ARG A 524 17.23 -4.66 -9.94
C ARG A 524 17.93 -3.36 -9.57
N ALA A 525 17.78 -2.87 -8.36
CA ALA A 525 18.47 -1.69 -7.87
C ALA A 525 19.98 -1.86 -7.86
N LEU A 526 20.48 -2.99 -7.35
CA LEU A 526 21.92 -3.29 -7.29
C LEU A 526 22.54 -3.45 -8.67
N GLU A 527 21.79 -3.92 -9.68
CA GLU A 527 22.22 -3.96 -11.06
C GLU A 527 22.54 -2.53 -11.59
N THR A 528 21.69 -1.54 -11.30
CA THR A 528 21.87 -0.17 -11.80
C THR A 528 23.13 0.52 -11.27
N VAL A 529 23.62 0.09 -10.12
CA VAL A 529 24.87 0.58 -9.49
C VAL A 529 26.03 -0.42 -9.61
N SER A 530 25.90 -1.45 -10.47
CA SER A 530 26.94 -2.45 -10.80
C SER A 530 27.44 -3.27 -9.60
N LEU A 531 26.54 -3.62 -8.65
CA LEU A 531 26.85 -4.37 -7.44
C LEU A 531 26.32 -5.81 -7.42
N THR A 532 25.95 -6.39 -8.56
CA THR A 532 25.36 -7.74 -8.63
C THR A 532 26.34 -8.88 -8.36
N ALA A 533 27.65 -8.63 -8.42
CA ALA A 533 28.69 -9.65 -8.11
C ALA A 533 28.83 -9.95 -6.61
N GLN A 534 28.10 -9.30 -5.71
CA GLN A 534 28.20 -9.47 -4.28
C GLN A 534 27.56 -10.79 -3.81
N GLY A 535 28.10 -11.36 -2.73
CA GLY A 535 27.62 -12.64 -2.19
C GLY A 535 26.14 -12.63 -1.74
N TYR A 536 25.64 -11.49 -1.28
CA TYR A 536 24.22 -11.32 -0.94
C TYR A 536 23.31 -11.36 -2.18
N CYS A 537 23.77 -10.90 -3.34
CA CYS A 537 23.03 -11.05 -4.60
C CYS A 537 22.94 -12.51 -5.05
N ALA A 538 24.04 -13.26 -4.91
CA ALA A 538 24.07 -14.69 -5.24
C ALA A 538 23.08 -15.49 -4.36
N ARG A 539 22.97 -15.16 -3.06
CA ARG A 539 21.97 -15.78 -2.16
C ARG A 539 20.53 -15.46 -2.62
N ALA A 540 20.29 -14.21 -3.00
CA ALA A 540 18.96 -13.79 -3.46
C ALA A 540 18.54 -14.48 -4.76
N VAL A 541 19.43 -14.61 -5.73
CA VAL A 541 19.21 -15.39 -6.96
C VAL A 541 18.96 -16.85 -6.63
N GLY A 542 19.73 -17.41 -5.69
CA GLY A 542 19.51 -18.79 -5.20
C GLY A 542 18.11 -18.97 -4.64
N TRP A 543 17.65 -18.04 -3.80
CA TRP A 543 16.30 -18.06 -3.24
C TRP A 543 15.21 -17.94 -4.32
N LEU A 544 15.35 -17.04 -5.29
CA LEU A 544 14.39 -16.94 -6.41
C LEU A 544 14.29 -18.25 -7.21
N ARG A 545 15.42 -18.93 -7.45
CA ARG A 545 15.42 -20.26 -8.12
C ARG A 545 14.69 -21.31 -7.29
N GLU A 546 14.85 -21.29 -5.97
CA GLU A 546 14.24 -22.24 -5.04
C GLU A 546 12.71 -22.10 -5.00
N VAL A 547 12.19 -20.86 -5.00
CA VAL A 547 10.75 -20.59 -4.94
C VAL A 547 10.06 -20.58 -6.31
N GLN A 548 10.82 -20.65 -7.41
CA GLN A 548 10.26 -20.77 -8.75
C GLN A 548 9.56 -22.13 -8.91
N LYS A 549 8.33 -22.10 -9.40
CA LYS A 549 7.54 -23.32 -9.61
C LYS A 549 7.98 -24.12 -10.84
N ALA A 550 7.52 -25.36 -10.94
CA ALA A 550 7.87 -26.26 -12.04
C ALA A 550 7.46 -25.72 -13.43
N ASP A 551 6.35 -24.99 -13.52
CA ASP A 551 5.87 -24.33 -14.74
C ASP A 551 6.63 -23.03 -15.07
N GLY A 552 7.60 -22.64 -14.25
CA GLY A 552 8.40 -21.42 -14.41
C GLY A 552 7.81 -20.17 -13.77
N SER A 553 6.61 -20.24 -13.25
CA SER A 553 5.95 -19.11 -12.60
C SER A 553 6.50 -18.82 -11.21
N PHE A 554 6.10 -17.66 -10.71
CA PHE A 554 6.19 -17.27 -9.30
C PHE A 554 4.80 -16.99 -8.75
N GLY A 555 4.64 -17.17 -7.45
CA GLY A 555 3.42 -16.84 -6.75
C GLY A 555 3.64 -16.91 -5.25
N GLU A 556 3.24 -15.86 -4.57
CA GLU A 556 3.36 -15.73 -3.12
C GLU A 556 2.04 -15.25 -2.54
N SER A 557 1.53 -15.97 -1.55
CA SER A 557 0.31 -15.62 -0.85
C SER A 557 0.56 -14.52 0.18
N LEU A 558 -0.45 -13.70 0.42
CA LEU A 558 -0.50 -12.72 1.51
C LEU A 558 -0.28 -13.34 2.90
N HIS A 559 -0.51 -14.64 3.04
CA HIS A 559 -0.19 -15.37 4.28
C HIS A 559 1.28 -15.29 4.69
N SER A 560 2.20 -15.00 3.75
CA SER A 560 3.62 -14.81 4.04
C SER A 560 3.93 -13.59 4.91
N TYR A 561 3.00 -12.62 5.02
CA TYR A 561 3.11 -11.51 5.98
C TYR A 561 2.92 -11.95 7.43
N GLU A 562 2.19 -13.04 7.66
CA GLU A 562 1.89 -13.56 8.99
C GLU A 562 2.80 -14.76 9.33
N VAL A 563 3.02 -15.64 8.36
CA VAL A 563 3.76 -16.89 8.53
C VAL A 563 4.96 -16.91 7.61
N VAL A 564 6.10 -16.47 8.13
CA VAL A 564 7.36 -16.31 7.38
C VAL A 564 7.83 -17.58 6.65
N SER A 565 7.48 -18.77 7.14
CA SER A 565 7.83 -20.04 6.49
C SER A 565 7.09 -20.29 5.16
N THR A 566 6.11 -19.47 4.81
CA THR A 566 5.35 -19.55 3.55
C THR A 566 5.87 -18.58 2.47
N LYS A 567 7.06 -17.99 2.66
CA LYS A 567 7.71 -17.13 1.67
C LYS A 567 7.77 -17.81 0.29
N GLY A 568 7.40 -17.06 -0.75
CA GLY A 568 7.42 -17.55 -2.12
C GLY A 568 6.40 -18.64 -2.43
N GLN A 569 5.45 -18.94 -1.52
CA GLN A 569 4.42 -19.96 -1.70
C GLN A 569 3.06 -19.29 -1.91
N GLY A 570 2.35 -19.69 -2.95
CA GLY A 570 1.04 -19.14 -3.30
C GLY A 570 0.65 -19.54 -4.72
N ASN A 571 -0.49 -19.08 -5.23
CA ASN A 571 -0.90 -19.30 -6.61
C ASN A 571 0.01 -18.56 -7.59
N SER A 572 0.14 -19.08 -8.79
CA SER A 572 0.92 -18.44 -9.86
C SER A 572 0.23 -17.17 -10.33
N THR A 573 0.97 -16.08 -10.42
CA THR A 573 0.47 -14.80 -10.92
C THR A 573 1.38 -14.22 -12.01
N PRO A 574 0.83 -13.55 -13.03
CA PRO A 574 1.63 -12.85 -14.03
C PRO A 574 2.51 -11.73 -13.44
N SER A 575 1.97 -10.94 -12.50
CA SER A 575 2.70 -9.84 -11.87
C SER A 575 3.90 -10.35 -11.05
N GLN A 576 3.72 -11.34 -10.18
CA GLN A 576 4.80 -11.90 -9.38
C GLN A 576 5.80 -12.69 -10.24
N THR A 577 5.34 -13.35 -11.32
CA THR A 577 6.24 -13.99 -12.28
C THR A 577 7.09 -12.95 -13.00
N ALA A 578 6.51 -11.81 -13.37
CA ALA A 578 7.26 -10.70 -13.95
C ALA A 578 8.29 -10.14 -12.96
N TRP A 579 7.95 -9.97 -11.70
CA TRP A 579 8.91 -9.54 -10.67
C TRP A 579 10.05 -10.54 -10.51
N GLY A 580 9.75 -11.84 -10.36
CA GLY A 580 10.78 -12.88 -10.28
C GLY A 580 11.70 -12.88 -11.52
N LEU A 581 11.13 -12.71 -12.72
CA LEU A 581 11.91 -12.58 -13.96
C LEU A 581 12.81 -11.36 -13.95
N ILE A 582 12.31 -10.18 -13.52
CA ILE A 582 13.11 -8.94 -13.40
C ILE A 582 14.30 -9.15 -12.45
N GLY A 583 14.07 -9.79 -11.29
CA GLY A 583 15.13 -10.10 -10.33
C GLY A 583 16.18 -11.08 -10.87
N LEU A 584 15.74 -12.14 -11.56
CA LEU A 584 16.63 -13.11 -12.19
C LEU A 584 17.44 -12.45 -13.32
N LEU A 585 16.83 -11.63 -14.18
CA LEU A 585 17.52 -10.88 -15.24
C LEU A 585 18.59 -9.95 -14.68
N ALA A 586 18.38 -9.38 -13.50
CA ALA A 586 19.32 -8.48 -12.85
C ALA A 586 20.52 -9.20 -12.21
N GLY A 587 20.30 -10.38 -11.62
CA GLY A 587 21.31 -11.03 -10.76
C GLY A 587 21.83 -12.37 -11.23
N ALA A 588 21.16 -13.07 -12.17
CA ALA A 588 21.55 -14.40 -12.66
C ALA A 588 22.32 -14.32 -13.98
N ASP A 589 22.98 -15.44 -14.33
CA ASP A 589 23.56 -15.61 -15.66
C ASP A 589 22.44 -15.59 -16.72
N ARG A 590 22.72 -14.94 -17.87
CA ARG A 590 21.76 -14.80 -18.95
C ARG A 590 21.19 -16.12 -19.50
N ASN A 591 21.97 -17.19 -19.44
CA ASN A 591 21.57 -18.51 -19.91
C ASN A 591 20.90 -19.34 -18.81
N ASP A 592 20.54 -18.72 -17.69
CA ASP A 592 19.86 -19.39 -16.59
C ASP A 592 18.51 -19.94 -17.05
N THR A 593 18.30 -21.23 -16.80
CA THR A 593 17.04 -21.91 -17.15
C THR A 593 15.83 -21.33 -16.44
N ALA A 594 16.01 -20.74 -15.25
CA ALA A 594 14.94 -20.08 -14.52
C ALA A 594 14.40 -18.85 -15.28
N ILE A 595 15.28 -18.08 -15.94
CA ILE A 595 14.89 -16.96 -16.81
C ILE A 595 14.05 -17.47 -18.00
N ALA A 596 14.53 -18.51 -18.68
CA ALA A 596 13.82 -19.08 -19.83
C ALA A 596 12.41 -19.59 -19.44
N ARG A 597 12.30 -20.27 -18.29
CA ARG A 597 11.01 -20.79 -17.79
C ARG A 597 10.02 -19.68 -17.42
N ALA A 598 10.48 -18.65 -16.69
CA ALA A 598 9.62 -17.51 -16.32
C ALA A 598 9.14 -16.75 -17.56
N THR A 599 10.03 -16.54 -18.55
CA THR A 599 9.67 -15.93 -19.83
C THR A 599 8.64 -16.75 -20.58
N ALA A 600 8.79 -18.08 -20.62
CA ALA A 600 7.84 -18.99 -21.27
C ALA A 600 6.45 -18.89 -20.64
N TYR A 601 6.37 -18.92 -19.31
CA TYR A 601 5.12 -18.76 -18.60
C TYR A 601 4.40 -17.47 -19.01
N LEU A 602 5.07 -16.32 -18.97
CA LEU A 602 4.46 -15.04 -19.32
C LEU A 602 3.96 -14.99 -20.78
N VAL A 603 4.73 -15.55 -21.73
CA VAL A 603 4.35 -15.62 -23.14
C VAL A 603 3.14 -16.53 -23.36
N GLU A 604 3.07 -17.66 -22.65
CA GLU A 604 2.00 -18.64 -22.78
C GLU A 604 0.70 -18.24 -22.07
N GLN A 605 0.79 -17.47 -20.99
CA GLN A 605 -0.37 -16.98 -20.25
C GLN A 605 -0.97 -15.67 -20.78
N GLN A 606 -0.38 -15.09 -21.84
CA GLN A 606 -0.90 -13.86 -22.43
C GLN A 606 -2.23 -14.12 -23.18
N ASN A 607 -3.26 -13.35 -22.87
CA ASN A 607 -4.56 -13.36 -23.54
C ASN A 607 -4.45 -12.92 -25.01
N ALA A 608 -5.44 -13.25 -25.81
CA ALA A 608 -5.48 -12.91 -27.22
C ALA A 608 -5.41 -11.40 -27.50
N ASN A 609 -5.97 -10.58 -26.60
CA ASN A 609 -5.95 -9.11 -26.64
C ASN A 609 -4.66 -8.46 -26.11
N GLY A 610 -3.68 -9.23 -25.68
CA GLY A 610 -2.41 -8.73 -25.16
C GLY A 610 -2.35 -8.51 -23.64
N SER A 611 -3.47 -8.67 -22.91
CA SER A 611 -3.53 -8.59 -21.45
C SER A 611 -3.14 -9.91 -20.78
N TRP A 612 -3.11 -9.92 -19.44
CA TRP A 612 -3.02 -11.11 -18.59
C TRP A 612 -4.16 -11.13 -17.58
N SER A 613 -4.51 -12.35 -17.11
CA SER A 613 -5.52 -12.57 -16.08
C SER A 613 -4.86 -12.84 -14.73
N GLU A 614 -5.38 -12.23 -13.65
CA GLU A 614 -4.90 -12.39 -12.29
C GLU A 614 -6.05 -12.13 -11.33
N GLU A 615 -6.25 -13.03 -10.35
CA GLU A 615 -7.29 -12.88 -9.33
C GLU A 615 -6.72 -12.50 -7.96
N GLU A 616 -5.45 -12.82 -7.72
CA GLU A 616 -4.76 -12.62 -6.47
C GLU A 616 -4.53 -11.13 -6.18
N PHE A 617 -4.53 -10.79 -4.89
CA PHE A 617 -4.08 -9.49 -4.42
C PHE A 617 -2.55 -9.51 -4.28
N THR A 618 -1.90 -8.57 -4.93
CA THR A 618 -0.43 -8.49 -5.00
C THR A 618 0.13 -7.19 -4.43
N GLY A 619 -0.72 -6.40 -3.78
CA GLY A 619 -0.36 -5.19 -3.04
C GLY A 619 -0.83 -5.22 -1.59
N THR A 620 -0.29 -4.33 -0.78
CA THR A 620 -0.68 -4.19 0.61
C THR A 620 -0.76 -2.73 1.05
N GLY A 621 -1.84 -2.40 1.77
CA GLY A 621 -1.93 -1.16 2.52
C GLY A 621 -1.37 -1.34 3.94
N PHE A 622 -1.93 -2.26 4.73
CA PHE A 622 -1.53 -2.55 6.10
C PHE A 622 -1.26 -4.06 6.27
N PRO A 623 0.01 -4.50 6.37
CA PRO A 623 0.36 -5.91 6.46
C PRO A 623 -0.40 -6.64 7.59
N GLY A 624 -1.02 -7.78 7.26
CA GLY A 624 -1.83 -8.54 8.19
C GLY A 624 -3.25 -8.00 8.43
N VAL A 625 -3.61 -6.85 7.84
CA VAL A 625 -4.90 -6.16 8.12
C VAL A 625 -5.64 -5.77 6.85
N PHE A 626 -4.94 -5.25 5.83
CA PHE A 626 -5.59 -4.67 4.65
C PHE A 626 -4.71 -4.82 3.41
N TYR A 627 -5.27 -5.42 2.36
CA TYR A 627 -4.57 -5.80 1.15
C TYR A 627 -5.25 -5.25 -0.11
N LEU A 628 -4.48 -5.17 -1.20
CA LEU A 628 -4.87 -4.49 -2.43
C LEU A 628 -4.60 -5.35 -3.66
N LYS A 629 -5.47 -5.24 -4.66
CA LYS A 629 -5.25 -5.70 -6.03
C LYS A 629 -5.11 -4.50 -6.95
N TYR A 630 -3.94 -4.36 -7.54
CA TYR A 630 -3.68 -3.37 -8.57
C TYR A 630 -4.01 -3.96 -9.93
N HIS A 631 -5.09 -3.54 -10.55
CA HIS A 631 -5.55 -4.14 -11.80
C HIS A 631 -4.61 -3.94 -12.99
N LEU A 632 -3.70 -2.94 -12.95
CA LEU A 632 -2.68 -2.72 -13.97
C LEU A 632 -1.40 -3.54 -13.78
N TYR A 633 -1.10 -4.04 -12.59
CA TYR A 633 0.13 -4.82 -12.33
C TYR A 633 0.28 -6.02 -13.26
N LYS A 634 -0.78 -6.77 -13.45
CA LYS A 634 -0.82 -7.94 -14.33
C LYS A 634 -0.54 -7.65 -15.81
N ASN A 635 -0.54 -6.39 -16.23
CA ASN A 635 -0.26 -5.95 -17.60
C ASN A 635 1.09 -5.24 -17.69
N SER A 636 1.32 -4.23 -16.85
CA SER A 636 2.51 -3.38 -16.92
C SER A 636 3.80 -4.15 -16.58
N PHE A 637 3.80 -4.97 -15.53
CA PHE A 637 4.99 -5.72 -15.14
C PHE A 637 5.36 -6.84 -16.12
N PRO A 638 4.43 -7.66 -16.67
CA PRO A 638 4.77 -8.62 -17.73
C PRO A 638 5.34 -7.97 -18.98
N VAL A 639 4.78 -6.85 -19.45
CA VAL A 639 5.34 -6.10 -20.59
C VAL A 639 6.76 -5.64 -20.27
N TYR A 640 6.98 -5.03 -19.11
CA TYR A 640 8.29 -4.60 -18.64
C TYR A 640 9.30 -5.74 -18.57
N ALA A 641 8.93 -6.86 -17.96
CA ALA A 641 9.83 -8.01 -17.79
C ALA A 641 10.20 -8.67 -19.13
N LEU A 642 9.22 -8.90 -20.02
CA LEU A 642 9.44 -9.47 -21.35
C LEU A 642 10.28 -8.55 -22.24
N ALA A 643 10.04 -7.23 -22.16
CA ALA A 643 10.83 -6.25 -22.89
C ALA A 643 12.30 -6.25 -22.42
N ARG A 644 12.55 -6.29 -21.12
CA ARG A 644 13.89 -6.43 -20.55
C ARG A 644 14.61 -7.70 -21.03
N TYR A 645 13.93 -8.85 -20.98
CA TYR A 645 14.47 -10.11 -21.49
C TYR A 645 14.89 -9.97 -22.96
N ARG A 646 14.03 -9.40 -23.81
CA ARG A 646 14.30 -9.13 -25.22
C ARG A 646 15.51 -8.21 -25.40
N ASN A 647 15.60 -7.11 -24.64
CA ASN A 647 16.65 -6.10 -24.79
C ASN A 647 18.02 -6.62 -24.35
N GLN A 648 18.10 -7.40 -23.27
CA GLN A 648 19.34 -8.08 -22.89
C GLN A 648 19.85 -9.02 -24.01
N ALA A 649 18.90 -9.64 -24.77
CA ALA A 649 19.27 -10.43 -25.94
C ALA A 649 19.91 -9.59 -27.06
N LYS A 650 19.52 -8.34 -27.21
CA LYS A 650 20.01 -7.42 -28.26
C LYS A 650 21.23 -6.60 -27.82
N LYS A 651 21.72 -6.70 -26.57
CA LYS A 651 22.83 -5.86 -26.01
C LYS A 651 22.56 -4.35 -26.09
N THR A 652 21.32 -3.91 -26.05
CA THR A 652 20.95 -2.51 -26.12
C THR A 652 20.51 -2.01 -24.74
N GLU A 653 21.46 -1.52 -23.94
CA GLU A 653 21.19 -0.64 -22.82
C GLU A 653 21.91 0.68 -23.05
N GLU A 654 21.31 1.60 -23.76
CA GLU A 654 21.62 3.01 -23.62
C GLU A 654 20.56 3.68 -22.74
N TYR A 655 20.86 3.78 -21.45
CA TYR A 655 20.11 4.67 -20.57
C TYR A 655 20.64 6.08 -20.81
N CYS A 656 19.79 6.99 -21.23
CA CYS A 656 19.93 8.41 -20.93
C CYS A 656 19.53 9.41 -22.00
N ALA A 657 18.56 10.27 -21.65
CA ALA A 657 18.52 11.62 -22.19
C ALA A 657 19.04 12.66 -21.18
N VAL A 658 18.80 12.50 -19.87
CA VAL A 658 19.18 13.48 -18.85
C VAL A 658 20.19 12.86 -17.88
N LYS A 659 21.42 13.40 -17.81
CA LYS A 659 22.46 13.03 -16.84
C LYS A 659 22.71 14.20 -15.89
N PHE A 660 22.65 13.93 -14.59
CA PHE A 660 23.05 14.88 -13.58
C PHE A 660 24.34 14.43 -12.89
N ARG A 661 25.21 15.38 -12.56
CA ARG A 661 26.37 15.08 -11.72
C ARG A 661 25.93 15.05 -10.26
N PRO A 662 26.27 14.02 -9.46
CA PRO A 662 25.96 13.99 -8.04
C PRO A 662 26.35 15.25 -7.27
N SER A 663 27.47 15.89 -7.67
CA SER A 663 27.98 17.15 -7.09
C SER A 663 27.06 18.37 -7.27
N GLU A 664 26.02 18.25 -8.10
CA GLU A 664 25.03 19.33 -8.29
C GLU A 664 23.94 19.34 -7.22
N PHE A 665 23.92 18.31 -6.35
CA PHE A 665 22.91 18.14 -5.32
C PHE A 665 23.45 18.37 -3.92
N ARG A 666 22.61 18.90 -3.03
CA ARG A 666 22.97 19.14 -1.64
C ARG A 666 22.69 17.92 -0.78
N LEU A 667 23.69 17.45 -0.05
CA LEU A 667 23.52 16.41 0.96
C LEU A 667 23.08 17.01 2.29
N ARG A 668 22.26 16.27 3.01
CA ARG A 668 21.71 16.66 4.31
C ARG A 668 22.84 16.88 5.34
N SER A 669 22.87 18.07 5.98
CA SER A 669 23.74 18.34 7.11
C SER A 669 23.40 17.43 8.31
N GLY A 670 24.42 16.96 9.03
CA GLY A 670 24.28 16.13 10.24
C GLY A 670 24.06 14.64 10.01
N VAL A 671 23.87 14.18 8.75
CA VAL A 671 23.82 12.75 8.38
C VAL A 671 25.13 12.33 7.73
N TYR A 672 25.70 13.21 6.93
CA TYR A 672 26.95 12.98 6.23
C TYR A 672 28.11 13.69 6.92
N THR A 673 29.25 13.03 7.01
CA THR A 673 30.46 13.65 7.55
C THR A 673 30.95 14.78 6.65
N ALA A 674 31.69 15.74 7.20
CA ALA A 674 32.29 16.83 6.43
C ALA A 674 33.23 16.33 5.30
N ARG A 675 33.77 15.12 5.44
CA ARG A 675 34.57 14.45 4.39
C ARG A 675 33.67 13.92 3.28
N GLU A 676 32.53 13.34 3.61
CA GLU A 676 31.54 12.84 2.64
C GLU A 676 30.88 13.98 1.87
N GLN A 677 30.60 15.11 2.53
CA GLN A 677 30.08 16.31 1.87
C GLN A 677 31.06 16.97 0.90
N ARG A 678 32.37 16.77 1.11
CA ARG A 678 33.42 17.29 0.22
C ARG A 678 33.79 16.33 -0.92
N ALA A 679 33.39 15.06 -0.82
CA ALA A 679 33.66 14.03 -1.83
C ALA A 679 32.56 13.97 -2.91
N CYS A 680 31.47 14.69 -2.73
CA CYS A 680 30.42 14.97 -3.68
C CYS A 680 30.67 16.33 -4.32
#